data_016bc34a1345736d7ba41f1ecc413df1
#
_entry.id   016bc34a1345736d7ba41f1ecc413df1
#
_cell.length_a   1.000
_cell.length_b   1.000
_cell.length_c   1.000
_cell.angle_alpha   90.00
_cell.angle_beta   90.00
_cell.angle_gamma   90.00
#
_symmetry.space_group_name_H-M   'P 1'
#
loop_
_entity.id
_entity.type
_entity.pdbx_description
1 polymer ?
#
loop_
_entity_poly.entity_id
_entity_poly.type
_entity_poly.pdbx_seq_one_letter_code
_entity_poly.pdbx_strand_id
1 'polypeptide(L)'
;MKPFLKKVADVYALNEADRLYKYCFVLPNRRSCVFFESYLSDALNDKHSIFPELTTISDFIDEYSDLVEAGRVEQLFLLYQAYRTLAERDQKQYDDFDHFLHLGDMLLNDFNDIDRYMVDAKELFFNMRNLENIKTDYLSDEQIAVIKEYWGVDKKEVKEDSLFVQSSYVNLWDNMYELYNSFLQALEEKGLTYGGQSYRRVAEKINKMGADDFNFERIIFVGFSTLSNAERMIFERFKKLGIADFYWDFESAFLDKDNKGSYFLNQYILEFKSIYDIMDSKPTVPNINILSVPSGSGQGLVARSVLEQLVAENKLDVSDAVNTAIVLPEEKYVNSVLDSVPEMFKSINITMGMSVGQSPIASFLTNLANLEHRKKELKGELSYFYEDVEMLASHPYAVMVGGTGINDLVGEIHRKNAYFVPKSMIAEGGRDLSDLFGINEEEPMVYVERILTRINSALEKDKNNLIERYFVVQYMQALNQIKTVINKFNVHVEKQSLFFLLSRTMSGAIVPFEGKPLHGLQIMGVLETRSLDFKNIIVLSMNEKVFPTKHYTKSFIPNSIRSAYGLSTFKYQDSMYAYYFFRMISRAENVFLLYDSRVQGVSSGEESRYIKQLAQVYNRGRNHQVIYDYSVFAIEEPSISIRKTDRIMSILNDFRSTEDKDNIRYLSASSINTYLDCQFKFYLQKVEGFQEEDSVTDFIDSSTFGTVVHGAMEKLYGREPRHIDSAFFDRYLRNKNKTYVETIELEKVVTYAVNKYYKRLDESRCYEKPTDEADLIAKIVMYYVKNALIQDHRLGAFDYVASEKELAFNWDMGDGVSFNFKCFIDRIDFVEGKLRIVDYKTGSDDVQISKPDDFEDLFAPDSNGAHKKALLQLLLYCNAYATHEHYADDITPVVYKFRDVDKCLNGKYDIQQSYLKGKSIRYKPVDGYLNDLKNDKFLERIRKVIRDIFDRDVPFVQTEHKNRCLYCQFNKICSRSED
;
A
#
# COMPACT_ATOMS: atom_id res chain seq x y z
N MET A 1 -30.56 28.43 17.21
CA MET A 1 -31.66 28.32 16.22
C MET A 1 -32.42 27.03 16.48
N LYS A 2 -33.75 26.99 16.24
CA LYS A 2 -34.55 25.77 16.45
C LYS A 2 -34.22 24.73 15.38
N PRO A 3 -33.96 23.45 15.72
CA PRO A 3 -33.72 22.40 14.75
C PRO A 3 -34.84 22.25 13.72
N PHE A 4 -34.50 21.93 12.47
CA PHE A 4 -35.48 21.78 11.39
C PHE A 4 -36.58 20.76 11.73
N LEU A 5 -36.17 19.55 12.16
CA LEU A 5 -37.12 18.50 12.53
C LEU A 5 -38.02 18.92 13.70
N LYS A 6 -37.48 19.69 14.66
CA LYS A 6 -38.25 20.23 15.78
C LYS A 6 -39.30 21.24 15.33
N LYS A 7 -39.01 22.09 14.34
CA LYS A 7 -39.99 23.01 13.76
C LYS A 7 -41.14 22.27 13.11
N VAL A 8 -40.85 21.20 12.36
CA VAL A 8 -41.90 20.36 11.76
C VAL A 8 -42.72 19.66 12.84
N ALA A 9 -42.09 19.07 13.86
CA ALA A 9 -42.74 18.41 14.97
C ALA A 9 -43.66 19.38 15.73
N ASP A 10 -43.21 20.57 16.10
CA ASP A 10 -43.95 21.57 16.82
C ASP A 10 -45.22 22.04 16.06
N VAL A 11 -45.10 22.26 14.76
CA VAL A 11 -46.20 22.70 13.92
C VAL A 11 -47.29 21.64 13.86
N TYR A 12 -46.95 20.36 13.73
CA TYR A 12 -47.92 19.27 13.74
C TYR A 12 -48.51 19.00 15.14
N ALA A 13 -47.70 19.07 16.20
CA ALA A 13 -48.15 18.95 17.56
C ALA A 13 -49.09 20.09 17.94
N LEU A 14 -48.93 21.30 17.40
CA LEU A 14 -49.79 22.44 17.64
C LEU A 14 -51.12 22.32 16.92
N ASN A 15 -51.12 21.98 15.63
CA ASN A 15 -52.27 22.11 14.76
C ASN A 15 -53.05 20.81 14.54
N GLU A 16 -52.38 19.63 14.68
CA GLU A 16 -52.93 18.34 14.22
C GLU A 16 -52.79 17.24 15.29
N ALA A 17 -52.56 17.57 16.57
CA ALA A 17 -52.28 16.59 17.62
C ALA A 17 -53.31 15.43 17.70
N ASP A 18 -54.59 15.73 17.52
CA ASP A 18 -55.68 14.74 17.62
C ASP A 18 -55.75 13.77 16.44
N ARG A 19 -55.04 14.08 15.32
CA ARG A 19 -55.11 13.32 14.07
C ARG A 19 -53.79 12.67 13.69
N LEU A 20 -52.73 12.87 14.47
CA LEU A 20 -51.37 12.38 14.16
C LEU A 20 -51.33 10.89 13.86
N TYR A 21 -52.12 10.07 14.57
CA TYR A 21 -52.17 8.61 14.38
C TYR A 21 -52.62 8.17 12.99
N LYS A 22 -53.16 9.10 12.19
CA LYS A 22 -53.57 8.86 10.82
C LYS A 22 -52.56 9.34 9.79
N TYR A 23 -51.43 9.81 10.24
CA TYR A 23 -50.40 10.40 9.37
C TYR A 23 -49.19 9.51 9.31
N CYS A 24 -48.56 9.48 8.12
CA CYS A 24 -47.32 8.82 7.88
C CYS A 24 -46.24 9.87 7.57
N PHE A 25 -45.16 9.92 8.36
CA PHE A 25 -44.01 10.78 8.12
C PHE A 25 -42.89 9.97 7.46
N VAL A 26 -42.46 10.39 6.28
CA VAL A 26 -41.39 9.77 5.54
C VAL A 26 -40.14 10.64 5.64
N LEU A 27 -39.07 10.08 6.20
CA LEU A 27 -37.82 10.78 6.45
C LEU A 27 -36.67 10.14 5.64
N PRO A 28 -35.53 10.84 5.45
CA PRO A 28 -34.44 10.34 4.61
C PRO A 28 -33.61 9.19 5.21
N ASN A 29 -33.61 9.01 6.53
CA ASN A 29 -32.91 7.94 7.23
C ASN A 29 -33.52 7.63 8.59
N ARG A 30 -33.23 6.44 9.15
CA ARG A 30 -33.79 5.97 10.45
C ARG A 30 -33.43 6.89 11.62
N ARG A 31 -32.26 7.53 11.59
CA ARG A 31 -31.80 8.44 12.63
C ARG A 31 -32.68 9.69 12.70
N SER A 32 -33.00 10.26 11.55
CA SER A 32 -33.93 11.37 11.47
C SER A 32 -35.31 11.00 12.06
N CYS A 33 -35.77 9.75 11.89
CA CYS A 33 -36.97 9.24 12.54
C CYS A 33 -36.85 9.30 14.06
N VAL A 34 -35.77 8.81 14.65
CA VAL A 34 -35.54 8.79 16.12
C VAL A 34 -35.51 10.20 16.70
N PHE A 35 -34.80 11.13 16.05
CA PHE A 35 -34.75 12.54 16.49
C PHE A 35 -36.11 13.21 16.32
N PHE A 36 -36.83 12.93 15.24
CA PHE A 36 -38.17 13.48 15.01
C PHE A 36 -39.16 12.96 16.04
N GLU A 37 -39.12 11.67 16.36
CA GLU A 37 -39.94 11.04 17.41
C GLU A 37 -39.70 11.72 18.75
N SER A 38 -38.45 11.95 19.14
CA SER A 38 -38.12 12.66 20.38
C SER A 38 -38.70 14.09 20.39
N TYR A 39 -38.48 14.84 19.30
CA TYR A 39 -39.00 16.22 19.21
C TYR A 39 -40.52 16.28 19.20
N LEU A 40 -41.19 15.31 18.58
CA LEU A 40 -42.64 15.22 18.57
C LEU A 40 -43.19 14.85 19.95
N SER A 41 -42.50 13.92 20.64
CA SER A 41 -42.84 13.57 22.05
C SER A 41 -42.73 14.78 22.95
N ASP A 42 -41.61 15.53 22.84
CA ASP A 42 -41.43 16.75 23.63
C ASP A 42 -42.52 17.82 23.32
N ALA A 43 -42.91 17.95 22.05
CA ALA A 43 -43.87 18.95 21.61
C ALA A 43 -45.31 18.59 22.01
N LEU A 44 -45.60 17.31 22.11
CA LEU A 44 -46.92 16.84 22.54
C LEU A 44 -47.10 16.98 24.04
N ASN A 45 -46.03 16.88 24.87
CA ASN A 45 -46.05 16.97 26.32
C ASN A 45 -47.35 16.32 26.88
N ASP A 46 -48.08 16.75 27.77
CA ASP A 46 -49.27 16.16 28.40
C ASP A 46 -50.47 15.91 27.46
N LYS A 47 -50.37 16.06 26.15
CA LYS A 47 -51.44 15.71 25.21
C LYS A 47 -51.47 14.20 25.00
N HIS A 48 -52.55 13.55 25.34
CA HIS A 48 -52.81 12.14 25.05
C HIS A 48 -53.05 11.95 23.54
N SER A 49 -51.95 11.77 22.76
CA SER A 49 -52.02 11.51 21.34
C SER A 49 -51.33 10.18 20.99
N ILE A 50 -51.90 9.45 20.03
CA ILE A 50 -51.28 8.27 19.45
C ILE A 50 -50.27 8.76 18.43
N PHE A 51 -49.06 8.20 18.48
CA PHE A 51 -47.99 8.57 17.57
C PHE A 51 -48.35 8.26 16.12
N PRO A 52 -47.83 9.06 15.16
CA PRO A 52 -47.94 8.78 13.74
C PRO A 52 -47.01 7.64 13.34
N GLU A 53 -47.22 7.14 12.16
CA GLU A 53 -46.25 6.25 11.52
C GLU A 53 -45.02 7.03 11.09
N LEU A 54 -43.82 6.52 11.46
CA LEU A 54 -42.53 7.08 11.08
C LEU A 54 -41.78 6.05 10.27
N THR A 55 -41.45 6.37 9.03
CA THR A 55 -40.77 5.44 8.13
C THR A 55 -39.66 6.16 7.31
N THR A 56 -38.74 5.40 6.75
CA THR A 56 -37.81 5.92 5.76
C THR A 56 -38.38 5.69 4.36
N ILE A 57 -37.83 6.41 3.35
CA ILE A 57 -38.26 6.19 1.96
C ILE A 57 -37.94 4.75 1.48
N SER A 58 -36.86 4.16 1.94
CA SER A 58 -36.51 2.76 1.61
C SER A 58 -37.51 1.79 2.26
N ASP A 59 -37.75 1.92 3.56
CA ASP A 59 -38.71 1.06 4.28
C ASP A 59 -40.12 1.21 3.68
N PHE A 60 -40.52 2.43 3.26
CA PHE A 60 -41.78 2.70 2.57
C PHE A 60 -41.86 1.99 1.20
N ILE A 61 -40.79 2.01 0.41
CA ILE A 61 -40.72 1.28 -0.87
C ILE A 61 -40.85 -0.23 -0.63
N ASP A 62 -40.11 -0.76 0.37
CA ASP A 62 -40.15 -2.19 0.71
C ASP A 62 -41.53 -2.65 1.15
N GLU A 63 -42.29 -1.82 1.90
CA GLU A 63 -43.66 -2.11 2.33
C GLU A 63 -44.64 -2.25 1.15
N TYR A 64 -44.48 -1.39 0.13
CA TYR A 64 -45.35 -1.42 -1.07
C TYR A 64 -44.80 -2.34 -2.18
N SER A 65 -43.63 -2.96 -1.99
CA SER A 65 -43.09 -3.94 -2.91
C SER A 65 -43.72 -5.31 -2.72
N ASP A 66 -44.12 -5.95 -3.82
CA ASP A 66 -44.66 -7.32 -3.80
C ASP A 66 -43.53 -8.37 -3.93
N LEU A 67 -42.28 -7.94 -4.10
CA LEU A 67 -41.11 -8.78 -4.35
C LEU A 67 -40.04 -8.55 -3.29
N VAL A 68 -39.24 -9.56 -3.05
CA VAL A 68 -38.12 -9.51 -2.09
C VAL A 68 -36.84 -9.11 -2.82
N GLU A 69 -36.05 -8.21 -2.23
CA GLU A 69 -34.76 -7.82 -2.84
C GLU A 69 -33.76 -8.98 -2.76
N ALA A 70 -33.23 -9.37 -3.92
CA ALA A 70 -32.19 -10.39 -4.05
C ALA A 70 -30.84 -9.85 -3.56
N GLY A 71 -30.06 -10.68 -2.88
CA GLY A 71 -28.68 -10.33 -2.53
C GLY A 71 -27.81 -10.13 -3.79
N ARG A 72 -26.80 -9.28 -3.70
CA ARG A 72 -25.94 -8.91 -4.85
C ARG A 72 -25.33 -10.13 -5.55
N VAL A 73 -24.90 -11.13 -4.80
CA VAL A 73 -24.34 -12.38 -5.35
C VAL A 73 -25.39 -13.13 -6.15
N GLU A 74 -26.61 -13.24 -5.64
CA GLU A 74 -27.72 -13.90 -6.36
C GLU A 74 -28.09 -13.14 -7.63
N GLN A 75 -28.11 -11.81 -7.61
CA GLN A 75 -28.29 -10.98 -8.80
C GLN A 75 -27.24 -11.27 -9.86
N LEU A 76 -25.94 -11.38 -9.49
CA LEU A 76 -24.85 -11.69 -10.40
C LEU A 76 -25.03 -13.07 -11.07
N PHE A 77 -25.40 -14.09 -10.32
CA PHE A 77 -25.63 -15.43 -10.87
C PHE A 77 -26.86 -15.49 -11.78
N LEU A 78 -27.94 -14.79 -11.43
CA LEU A 78 -29.12 -14.70 -12.29
C LEU A 78 -28.81 -13.95 -13.59
N LEU A 79 -28.05 -12.88 -13.51
CA LEU A 79 -27.61 -12.14 -14.70
C LEU A 79 -26.70 -13.00 -15.59
N TYR A 80 -25.76 -13.74 -15.00
CA TYR A 80 -24.92 -14.68 -15.73
C TYR A 80 -25.73 -15.79 -16.41
N GLN A 81 -26.73 -16.34 -15.73
CA GLN A 81 -27.61 -17.34 -16.29
C GLN A 81 -28.39 -16.79 -17.50
N ALA A 82 -28.93 -15.56 -17.40
CA ALA A 82 -29.56 -14.87 -18.51
C ALA A 82 -28.60 -14.66 -19.68
N TYR A 83 -27.36 -14.21 -19.40
CA TYR A 83 -26.31 -14.03 -20.39
C TYR A 83 -25.97 -15.34 -21.13
N ARG A 84 -25.75 -16.43 -20.39
CA ARG A 84 -25.45 -17.76 -20.94
C ARG A 84 -26.61 -18.26 -21.82
N THR A 85 -27.85 -18.17 -21.34
CA THR A 85 -29.03 -18.62 -22.09
C THR A 85 -29.18 -17.88 -23.42
N LEU A 86 -28.93 -16.57 -23.45
CA LEU A 86 -28.98 -15.79 -24.68
C LEU A 86 -27.85 -16.17 -25.64
N ALA A 87 -26.62 -16.36 -25.14
CA ALA A 87 -25.50 -16.76 -25.96
C ALA A 87 -25.68 -18.17 -26.56
N GLU A 88 -26.19 -19.13 -25.78
CA GLU A 88 -26.53 -20.46 -26.25
C GLU A 88 -27.63 -20.43 -27.32
N ARG A 89 -28.69 -19.65 -27.16
CA ARG A 89 -29.73 -19.42 -28.15
C ARG A 89 -29.17 -18.91 -29.47
N ASP A 90 -28.26 -17.94 -29.38
CA ASP A 90 -27.67 -17.28 -30.54
C ASP A 90 -26.47 -18.06 -31.12
N GLN A 91 -26.17 -19.25 -30.58
CA GLN A 91 -25.03 -20.10 -30.95
C GLN A 91 -23.68 -19.34 -30.90
N LYS A 92 -23.55 -18.41 -29.95
CA LYS A 92 -22.32 -17.65 -29.70
C LYS A 92 -21.54 -18.31 -28.59
N GLN A 93 -20.21 -18.19 -28.65
CA GLN A 93 -19.34 -18.55 -27.54
C GLN A 93 -19.61 -17.57 -26.38
N TYR A 94 -19.65 -18.04 -25.16
CA TYR A 94 -19.82 -17.23 -23.97
C TYR A 94 -18.67 -17.45 -22.98
N ASP A 95 -18.41 -16.43 -22.20
CA ASP A 95 -17.39 -16.47 -21.18
C ASP A 95 -17.87 -17.31 -19.98
N ASP A 96 -16.92 -17.88 -19.25
CA ASP A 96 -17.21 -18.49 -17.96
C ASP A 96 -17.65 -17.44 -16.92
N PHE A 97 -18.10 -17.90 -15.76
CA PHE A 97 -18.57 -17.01 -14.72
C PHE A 97 -17.46 -16.08 -14.20
N ASP A 98 -16.24 -16.57 -14.14
CA ASP A 98 -15.10 -15.85 -13.59
C ASP A 98 -14.74 -14.64 -14.46
N HIS A 99 -14.75 -14.77 -15.77
CA HIS A 99 -14.56 -13.65 -16.71
C HIS A 99 -15.75 -12.70 -16.74
N PHE A 100 -16.98 -13.23 -16.65
CA PHE A 100 -18.21 -12.43 -16.65
C PHE A 100 -18.38 -11.56 -15.40
N LEU A 101 -17.80 -11.95 -14.27
CA LEU A 101 -18.09 -11.39 -12.94
C LEU A 101 -17.95 -9.86 -12.87
N HIS A 102 -16.84 -9.31 -13.39
CA HIS A 102 -16.59 -7.87 -13.40
C HIS A 102 -17.57 -7.12 -14.32
N LEU A 103 -17.86 -7.68 -15.47
CA LEU A 103 -18.86 -7.15 -16.41
C LEU A 103 -20.24 -7.13 -15.75
N GLY A 104 -20.63 -8.25 -15.15
CA GLY A 104 -21.94 -8.41 -14.50
C GLY A 104 -22.15 -7.39 -13.38
N ASP A 105 -21.14 -7.14 -12.56
CA ASP A 105 -21.24 -6.15 -11.47
C ASP A 105 -21.45 -4.72 -11.99
N MET A 106 -20.82 -4.36 -13.09
CA MET A 106 -21.07 -3.06 -13.76
C MET A 106 -22.46 -2.96 -14.37
N LEU A 107 -22.90 -4.00 -15.08
CA LEU A 107 -24.24 -4.02 -15.70
C LEU A 107 -25.35 -3.92 -14.66
N LEU A 108 -25.22 -4.59 -13.53
CA LEU A 108 -26.19 -4.48 -12.44
C LEU A 108 -26.31 -3.05 -11.90
N ASN A 109 -25.21 -2.29 -11.85
CA ASN A 109 -25.25 -0.88 -11.45
C ASN A 109 -25.99 -0.04 -12.50
N ASP A 110 -25.73 -0.26 -13.79
CA ASP A 110 -26.40 0.46 -14.88
C ASP A 110 -27.90 0.12 -14.94
N PHE A 111 -28.27 -1.15 -14.78
CA PHE A 111 -29.68 -1.56 -14.72
C PHE A 111 -30.41 -0.96 -13.52
N ASN A 112 -29.75 -0.92 -12.36
CA ASN A 112 -30.27 -0.26 -11.16
C ASN A 112 -30.54 1.23 -11.40
N ASP A 113 -29.64 1.93 -12.06
CA ASP A 113 -29.82 3.35 -12.40
C ASP A 113 -30.94 3.56 -13.43
N ILE A 114 -30.98 2.73 -14.50
CA ILE A 114 -32.04 2.79 -15.50
C ILE A 114 -33.41 2.72 -14.86
N ASP A 115 -33.61 1.78 -13.94
CA ASP A 115 -34.89 1.58 -13.29
C ASP A 115 -35.21 2.66 -12.26
N ARG A 116 -34.27 3.03 -11.41
CA ARG A 116 -34.44 4.07 -10.41
C ARG A 116 -34.77 5.44 -11.00
N TYR A 117 -34.21 5.72 -12.19
CA TYR A 117 -34.47 6.96 -12.91
C TYR A 117 -35.59 6.83 -13.95
N MET A 118 -36.34 5.71 -13.96
CA MET A 118 -37.49 5.47 -14.84
C MET A 118 -37.19 5.65 -16.34
N VAL A 119 -35.94 5.32 -16.74
CA VAL A 119 -35.52 5.46 -18.15
C VAL A 119 -36.12 4.33 -18.98
N ASP A 120 -36.52 4.63 -20.22
CA ASP A 120 -36.91 3.60 -21.17
C ASP A 120 -35.66 2.84 -21.64
N ALA A 121 -35.49 1.64 -21.11
CA ALA A 121 -34.33 0.80 -21.42
C ALA A 121 -34.24 0.44 -22.90
N LYS A 122 -35.40 0.25 -23.57
CA LYS A 122 -35.45 -0.08 -25.00
C LYS A 122 -34.95 1.08 -25.85
N GLU A 123 -35.39 2.27 -25.56
CA GLU A 123 -34.97 3.47 -26.29
C GLU A 123 -33.48 3.77 -26.02
N LEU A 124 -33.05 3.68 -24.74
CA LEU A 124 -31.65 3.89 -24.35
C LEU A 124 -30.69 2.95 -25.09
N PHE A 125 -30.95 1.65 -25.00
CA PHE A 125 -30.07 0.64 -25.63
C PHE A 125 -30.12 0.69 -27.14
N PHE A 126 -31.29 0.98 -27.74
CA PHE A 126 -31.42 1.20 -29.19
C PHE A 126 -30.59 2.39 -29.65
N ASN A 127 -30.64 3.52 -28.97
CA ASN A 127 -29.87 4.69 -29.30
C ASN A 127 -28.36 4.49 -29.07
N MET A 128 -27.97 3.74 -28.04
CA MET A 128 -26.57 3.36 -27.83
C MET A 128 -26.03 2.46 -28.94
N ARG A 129 -26.86 1.54 -29.46
CA ARG A 129 -26.52 0.68 -30.58
C ARG A 129 -26.29 1.48 -31.88
N ASN A 130 -27.14 2.47 -32.14
CA ASN A 130 -27.15 3.25 -33.40
C ASN A 130 -26.11 4.40 -33.40
N LEU A 131 -25.33 4.58 -32.38
CA LEU A 131 -24.20 5.51 -32.39
C LEU A 131 -23.07 4.98 -33.29
N GLU A 132 -23.33 4.98 -34.62
CA GLU A 132 -22.43 4.49 -35.68
C GLU A 132 -21.05 5.16 -35.69
N ASN A 133 -20.83 6.20 -34.91
CA ASN A 133 -19.57 6.94 -34.78
C ASN A 133 -19.24 7.22 -33.33
N ILE A 134 -19.19 6.17 -32.49
CA ILE A 134 -18.57 6.32 -31.16
C ILE A 134 -17.06 6.48 -31.40
N LYS A 135 -16.62 7.71 -31.53
CA LYS A 135 -15.21 8.03 -31.39
C LYS A 135 -14.81 7.67 -29.95
N THR A 136 -13.68 7.05 -29.81
CA THR A 136 -13.08 6.74 -28.49
C THR A 136 -13.00 7.97 -27.55
N ASP A 137 -13.09 9.16 -28.11
CA ASP A 137 -13.16 10.46 -27.43
C ASP A 137 -14.35 10.62 -26.45
N TYR A 138 -15.39 9.80 -26.57
CA TYR A 138 -16.55 9.82 -25.66
C TYR A 138 -16.45 8.83 -24.49
N LEU A 139 -15.52 7.89 -24.55
CA LEU A 139 -15.27 6.94 -23.48
C LEU A 139 -14.18 7.48 -22.56
N SER A 140 -14.35 7.35 -21.25
CA SER A 140 -13.27 7.64 -20.32
C SER A 140 -12.17 6.60 -20.42
N ASP A 141 -10.95 6.95 -20.02
CA ASP A 141 -9.81 6.02 -19.99
C ASP A 141 -10.13 4.77 -19.15
N GLU A 142 -10.94 4.93 -18.09
CA GLU A 142 -11.39 3.82 -17.24
C GLU A 142 -12.39 2.91 -17.95
N GLN A 143 -13.32 3.46 -18.73
CA GLN A 143 -14.25 2.66 -19.53
C GLN A 143 -13.51 1.90 -20.64
N ILE A 144 -12.53 2.53 -21.27
CA ILE A 144 -11.65 1.88 -22.24
C ILE A 144 -10.84 0.77 -21.58
N ALA A 145 -10.30 1.00 -20.38
CA ALA A 145 -9.54 0.00 -19.64
C ALA A 145 -10.38 -1.24 -19.31
N VAL A 146 -11.63 -1.04 -18.83
CA VAL A 146 -12.55 -2.14 -18.52
C VAL A 146 -12.94 -2.93 -19.77
N ILE A 147 -13.23 -2.24 -20.89
CA ILE A 147 -13.55 -2.92 -22.15
C ILE A 147 -12.34 -3.74 -22.62
N LYS A 148 -11.14 -3.22 -22.52
CA LYS A 148 -9.90 -3.94 -22.86
C LYS A 148 -9.63 -5.14 -21.96
N GLU A 149 -9.83 -4.98 -20.65
CA GLU A 149 -9.68 -6.04 -19.67
C GLU A 149 -10.66 -7.19 -19.92
N TYR A 150 -11.93 -6.85 -20.19
CA TYR A 150 -12.97 -7.84 -20.48
C TYR A 150 -12.69 -8.65 -21.76
N TRP A 151 -12.21 -8.02 -22.83
CA TRP A 151 -11.91 -8.71 -24.09
C TRP A 151 -10.49 -9.31 -24.18
N GLY A 152 -9.71 -9.30 -23.08
CA GLY A 152 -8.38 -9.94 -23.03
C GLY A 152 -7.35 -9.32 -23.99
N VAL A 153 -7.52 -8.07 -24.38
CA VAL A 153 -6.63 -7.39 -25.33
C VAL A 153 -5.34 -7.02 -24.62
N ASP A 154 -4.26 -7.71 -24.95
CA ASP A 154 -2.95 -7.54 -24.32
C ASP A 154 -2.42 -6.11 -24.53
N LYS A 155 -1.89 -5.51 -23.45
CA LYS A 155 -1.41 -4.11 -23.41
C LYS A 155 -0.37 -3.75 -24.49
N LYS A 156 0.24 -4.75 -25.15
CA LYS A 156 1.28 -4.55 -26.17
C LYS A 156 0.75 -4.32 -27.58
N GLU A 157 -0.47 -4.75 -27.90
CA GLU A 157 -1.00 -4.68 -29.28
C GLU A 157 -1.92 -3.47 -29.55
N VAL A 158 -2.29 -2.70 -28.53
CA VAL A 158 -3.40 -1.74 -28.58
C VAL A 158 -2.94 -0.31 -28.91
N LYS A 159 -1.78 -0.09 -29.49
CA LYS A 159 -1.43 1.28 -29.92
C LYS A 159 -2.15 1.76 -31.21
N GLU A 160 -2.82 0.89 -31.95
CA GLU A 160 -3.39 1.24 -33.27
C GLU A 160 -4.85 0.84 -33.53
N ASP A 161 -5.56 0.11 -32.65
CA ASP A 161 -6.91 -0.39 -32.95
C ASP A 161 -8.04 0.25 -32.13
N SER A 162 -8.29 1.54 -32.40
CA SER A 162 -9.55 2.19 -32.00
C SER A 162 -10.79 1.48 -32.59
N LEU A 163 -10.65 0.81 -33.71
CA LEU A 163 -11.70 0.05 -34.41
C LEU A 163 -12.10 -1.23 -33.67
N PHE A 164 -11.15 -1.94 -33.03
CA PHE A 164 -11.45 -3.17 -32.26
C PHE A 164 -12.27 -2.87 -31.01
N VAL A 165 -11.86 -1.88 -30.21
CA VAL A 165 -12.61 -1.44 -29.02
C VAL A 165 -14.01 -0.96 -29.40
N GLN A 166 -14.13 -0.25 -30.52
CA GLN A 166 -15.40 0.25 -31.04
C GLN A 166 -16.34 -0.89 -31.49
N SER A 167 -15.83 -1.89 -32.20
CA SER A 167 -16.61 -3.05 -32.65
C SER A 167 -17.08 -3.92 -31.46
N SER A 168 -16.23 -4.13 -30.47
CA SER A 168 -16.56 -4.88 -29.26
C SER A 168 -17.61 -4.16 -28.40
N TYR A 169 -17.49 -2.84 -28.29
CA TYR A 169 -18.48 -2.02 -27.62
C TYR A 169 -19.87 -2.11 -28.29
N VAL A 170 -19.94 -1.99 -29.62
CA VAL A 170 -21.20 -2.10 -30.37
C VAL A 170 -21.83 -3.49 -30.22
N ASN A 171 -21.02 -4.55 -30.29
CA ASN A 171 -21.50 -5.92 -30.11
C ASN A 171 -22.09 -6.17 -28.72
N LEU A 172 -21.56 -5.54 -27.66
CA LEU A 172 -22.14 -5.61 -26.33
C LEU A 172 -23.56 -5.03 -26.31
N TRP A 173 -23.76 -3.90 -26.95
CA TRP A 173 -25.06 -3.19 -26.95
C TRP A 173 -26.12 -3.84 -27.81
N ASP A 174 -25.74 -4.66 -28.79
CA ASP A 174 -26.68 -5.35 -29.68
C ASP A 174 -27.67 -6.24 -28.91
N ASN A 175 -27.24 -6.87 -27.85
CA ASN A 175 -28.03 -7.80 -27.06
C ASN A 175 -28.44 -7.26 -25.67
N MET A 176 -28.04 -6.04 -25.32
CA MET A 176 -28.19 -5.52 -23.97
C MET A 176 -29.63 -5.40 -23.51
N TYR A 177 -30.52 -4.98 -24.38
CA TYR A 177 -31.96 -4.91 -24.06
C TYR A 177 -32.58 -6.28 -23.79
N GLU A 178 -32.18 -7.29 -24.57
CA GLU A 178 -32.65 -8.66 -24.36
C GLU A 178 -32.07 -9.25 -23.06
N LEU A 179 -30.81 -8.97 -22.77
CA LEU A 179 -30.17 -9.37 -21.52
C LEU A 179 -30.87 -8.75 -20.30
N TYR A 180 -31.16 -7.45 -20.37
CA TYR A 180 -31.92 -6.75 -19.35
C TYR A 180 -33.27 -7.37 -19.10
N ASN A 181 -34.06 -7.63 -20.15
CA ASN A 181 -35.40 -8.27 -20.03
C ASN A 181 -35.31 -9.70 -19.51
N SER A 182 -34.36 -10.51 -20.01
CA SER A 182 -34.18 -11.89 -19.56
C SER A 182 -33.80 -11.94 -18.09
N PHE A 183 -32.98 -10.98 -17.64
CA PHE A 183 -32.61 -10.87 -16.22
C PHE A 183 -33.83 -10.49 -15.36
N LEU A 184 -34.63 -9.50 -15.79
CA LEU A 184 -35.87 -9.15 -15.11
C LEU A 184 -36.84 -10.31 -14.99
N GLN A 185 -37.03 -11.06 -16.09
CA GLN A 185 -37.87 -12.26 -16.09
C GLN A 185 -37.33 -13.31 -15.12
N ALA A 186 -36.03 -13.58 -15.12
CA ALA A 186 -35.41 -14.56 -14.21
C ALA A 186 -35.57 -14.18 -12.73
N LEU A 187 -35.58 -12.89 -12.40
CA LEU A 187 -35.91 -12.40 -11.05
C LEU A 187 -37.37 -12.62 -10.71
N GLU A 188 -38.28 -12.19 -11.60
CA GLU A 188 -39.73 -12.25 -11.38
C GLU A 188 -40.24 -13.70 -11.20
N GLU A 189 -39.73 -14.65 -11.99
CA GLU A 189 -40.04 -16.09 -11.86
C GLU A 189 -39.70 -16.66 -10.47
N LYS A 190 -38.77 -15.98 -9.75
CA LYS A 190 -38.35 -16.36 -8.39
C LYS A 190 -38.98 -15.49 -7.29
N GLY A 191 -39.84 -14.53 -7.65
CA GLY A 191 -40.41 -13.58 -6.70
C GLY A 191 -39.37 -12.59 -6.16
N LEU A 192 -38.28 -12.34 -6.93
CA LEU A 192 -37.16 -11.50 -6.54
C LEU A 192 -37.15 -10.18 -7.30
N THR A 193 -36.45 -9.20 -6.75
CA THR A 193 -36.22 -7.89 -7.37
C THR A 193 -34.83 -7.36 -6.99
N TYR A 194 -34.44 -6.18 -7.48
CA TYR A 194 -33.32 -5.39 -6.99
C TYR A 194 -33.75 -3.94 -6.74
N GLY A 195 -32.95 -3.17 -6.00
CA GLY A 195 -33.34 -1.85 -5.50
C GLY A 195 -33.97 -0.93 -6.54
N GLY A 196 -33.31 -0.68 -7.70
CA GLY A 196 -33.85 0.19 -8.76
C GLY A 196 -35.18 -0.29 -9.31
N GLN A 197 -35.34 -1.60 -9.55
CA GLN A 197 -36.58 -2.20 -10.03
C GLN A 197 -37.70 -2.09 -9.00
N SER A 198 -37.40 -2.28 -7.69
CA SER A 198 -38.40 -2.06 -6.61
C SER A 198 -38.93 -0.64 -6.67
N TYR A 199 -38.05 0.36 -6.78
CA TYR A 199 -38.47 1.77 -6.89
C TYR A 199 -39.34 2.00 -8.11
N ARG A 200 -38.97 1.47 -9.30
CA ARG A 200 -39.80 1.58 -10.51
C ARG A 200 -41.18 0.97 -10.34
N ARG A 201 -41.25 -0.28 -9.92
CA ARG A 201 -42.51 -1.02 -9.76
C ARG A 201 -43.44 -0.38 -8.72
N VAL A 202 -42.88 0.04 -7.58
CA VAL A 202 -43.65 0.72 -6.55
C VAL A 202 -44.16 2.09 -7.03
N ALA A 203 -43.31 2.86 -7.74
CA ALA A 203 -43.77 4.13 -8.31
C ALA A 203 -44.89 3.94 -9.34
N GLU A 204 -44.81 2.92 -10.20
CA GLU A 204 -45.86 2.58 -11.16
C GLU A 204 -47.13 2.06 -10.49
N LYS A 205 -47.03 1.27 -9.38
CA LYS A 205 -48.14 0.78 -8.57
C LYS A 205 -48.85 1.95 -7.90
N ILE A 206 -48.12 2.79 -7.14
CA ILE A 206 -48.65 3.95 -6.45
C ILE A 206 -49.31 4.94 -7.43
N ASN A 207 -48.76 5.09 -8.65
CA ASN A 207 -49.35 5.98 -9.65
C ASN A 207 -50.78 5.55 -10.08
N LYS A 208 -51.13 4.28 -9.90
CA LYS A 208 -52.49 3.74 -10.20
C LYS A 208 -53.43 3.73 -9.01
N MET A 209 -52.91 3.85 -7.76
CA MET A 209 -53.70 3.81 -6.52
C MET A 209 -54.47 5.10 -6.27
N GLY A 210 -55.62 5.01 -5.63
CA GLY A 210 -56.44 6.13 -5.13
C GLY A 210 -56.08 6.52 -3.70
N ALA A 211 -56.67 7.58 -3.19
CA ALA A 211 -56.45 8.01 -1.79
C ALA A 211 -56.90 6.98 -0.77
N ASP A 212 -57.97 6.26 -1.05
CA ASP A 212 -58.58 5.26 -0.18
C ASP A 212 -57.79 3.93 -0.10
N ASP A 213 -56.85 3.76 -0.98
CA ASP A 213 -55.97 2.57 -1.00
C ASP A 213 -54.83 2.62 0.03
N PHE A 214 -54.65 3.75 0.74
CA PHE A 214 -53.61 3.96 1.73
C PHE A 214 -54.19 3.91 3.16
N ASN A 215 -53.40 3.39 4.10
CA ASN A 215 -53.81 3.27 5.51
C ASN A 215 -53.67 4.59 6.30
N PHE A 216 -53.25 5.68 5.68
CA PHE A 216 -53.09 6.99 6.28
C PHE A 216 -53.94 8.05 5.56
N GLU A 217 -54.41 9.06 6.31
CA GLU A 217 -55.13 10.21 5.73
C GLU A 217 -54.19 11.23 5.09
N ARG A 218 -52.90 11.30 5.57
CA ARG A 218 -51.92 12.22 5.04
C ARG A 218 -50.52 11.61 5.12
N ILE A 219 -49.69 11.80 4.06
CA ILE A 219 -48.29 11.46 4.04
C ILE A 219 -47.45 12.74 4.04
N ILE A 220 -46.42 12.81 4.89
CA ILE A 220 -45.59 13.99 5.08
C ILE A 220 -44.14 13.63 4.76
N PHE A 221 -43.59 14.24 3.69
CA PHE A 221 -42.20 14.07 3.28
C PHE A 221 -41.34 15.14 3.91
N VAL A 222 -40.35 14.76 4.72
CA VAL A 222 -39.55 15.68 5.52
C VAL A 222 -38.06 15.55 5.23
N GLY A 223 -37.42 16.66 4.82
CA GLY A 223 -35.93 16.76 4.76
C GLY A 223 -35.29 16.09 3.57
N PHE A 224 -36.00 15.93 2.46
CA PHE A 224 -35.42 15.47 1.19
C PHE A 224 -34.65 16.60 0.49
N SER A 225 -33.73 16.25 -0.38
CA SER A 225 -32.90 17.23 -1.10
C SER A 225 -32.83 16.95 -2.60
N THR A 226 -32.75 15.69 -2.95
CA THR A 226 -32.70 15.21 -4.34
C THR A 226 -33.64 14.03 -4.47
N LEU A 227 -34.32 13.95 -5.57
CA LEU A 227 -35.28 12.87 -5.85
C LEU A 227 -34.81 12.14 -7.12
N SER A 228 -34.85 10.82 -7.09
CA SER A 228 -34.85 10.03 -8.32
C SER A 228 -36.18 10.23 -9.06
N ASN A 229 -36.21 9.89 -10.35
CA ASN A 229 -37.48 10.02 -11.09
C ASN A 229 -38.57 9.11 -10.54
N ALA A 230 -38.24 7.96 -9.98
CA ALA A 230 -39.21 7.09 -9.29
C ALA A 230 -39.80 7.78 -8.05
N GLU A 231 -38.95 8.33 -7.17
CA GLU A 231 -39.39 9.08 -6.00
C GLU A 231 -40.21 10.31 -6.37
N ARG A 232 -39.81 11.03 -7.40
CA ARG A 232 -40.54 12.19 -7.92
C ARG A 232 -41.94 11.79 -8.40
N MET A 233 -42.09 10.69 -9.12
CA MET A 233 -43.40 10.17 -9.56
C MET A 233 -44.32 9.86 -8.35
N ILE A 234 -43.73 9.27 -7.29
CA ILE A 234 -44.46 9.00 -6.05
C ILE A 234 -44.93 10.31 -5.41
N PHE A 235 -44.05 11.31 -5.29
CA PHE A 235 -44.41 12.63 -4.71
C PHE A 235 -45.48 13.34 -5.51
N GLU A 236 -45.38 13.35 -6.85
CA GLU A 236 -46.38 13.93 -7.74
C GLU A 236 -47.71 13.25 -7.63
N ARG A 237 -47.74 11.90 -7.46
CA ARG A 237 -48.98 11.16 -7.25
C ARG A 237 -49.66 11.55 -5.94
N PHE A 238 -48.97 11.53 -4.83
CA PHE A 238 -49.52 11.90 -3.55
C PHE A 238 -50.01 13.37 -3.50
N LYS A 239 -49.26 14.26 -4.15
CA LYS A 239 -49.69 15.66 -4.36
C LYS A 239 -50.98 15.74 -5.16
N LYS A 240 -51.13 14.99 -6.26
CA LYS A 240 -52.35 14.95 -7.08
C LYS A 240 -53.54 14.39 -6.30
N LEU A 241 -53.32 13.44 -5.40
CA LEU A 241 -54.36 12.90 -4.52
C LEU A 241 -54.76 13.87 -3.41
N GLY A 242 -54.01 14.95 -3.19
CA GLY A 242 -54.29 15.95 -2.16
C GLY A 242 -54.05 15.47 -0.70
N ILE A 243 -53.35 14.38 -0.53
CA ILE A 243 -53.05 13.80 0.78
C ILE A 243 -51.57 13.96 1.18
N ALA A 244 -50.74 14.73 0.48
CA ALA A 244 -49.34 14.92 0.79
C ALA A 244 -49.01 16.30 1.35
N ASP A 245 -48.00 16.36 2.17
CA ASP A 245 -47.35 17.57 2.64
C ASP A 245 -45.83 17.44 2.52
N PHE A 246 -45.07 18.54 2.29
CA PHE A 246 -43.68 18.50 1.95
C PHE A 246 -42.88 19.55 2.71
N TYR A 247 -41.84 19.14 3.43
CA TYR A 247 -40.96 20.03 4.19
C TYR A 247 -39.51 19.89 3.70
N TRP A 248 -39.02 20.97 3.10
CA TRP A 248 -37.67 21.05 2.55
C TRP A 248 -36.76 21.81 3.50
N ASP A 249 -35.59 21.27 3.74
CA ASP A 249 -34.60 21.90 4.62
C ASP A 249 -33.60 22.77 3.81
N PHE A 250 -33.98 24.00 3.54
CA PHE A 250 -33.22 24.94 2.75
C PHE A 250 -32.91 26.28 3.43
N GLU A 251 -33.37 26.47 4.67
CA GLU A 251 -33.13 27.69 5.43
C GLU A 251 -31.68 27.81 5.84
N SER A 252 -30.91 28.55 5.05
CA SER A 252 -29.46 28.67 5.21
C SER A 252 -28.94 30.00 4.66
N ALA A 253 -27.96 30.57 5.31
CA ALA A 253 -27.22 31.73 4.79
C ALA A 253 -26.33 31.38 3.57
N PHE A 254 -26.14 30.09 3.29
CA PHE A 254 -25.24 29.56 2.27
C PHE A 254 -25.97 28.95 1.07
N LEU A 255 -27.18 28.46 1.26
CA LEU A 255 -27.99 27.81 0.21
C LEU A 255 -28.79 28.86 -0.57
N ASP A 256 -28.11 29.83 -1.17
CA ASP A 256 -28.68 30.80 -2.09
C ASP A 256 -28.92 30.20 -3.49
N LYS A 257 -29.50 30.98 -4.39
CA LYS A 257 -29.87 30.51 -5.75
C LYS A 257 -28.67 30.07 -6.59
N ASP A 258 -27.50 30.60 -6.30
CA ASP A 258 -26.26 30.37 -7.08
C ASP A 258 -25.46 29.21 -6.50
N ASN A 259 -25.77 28.75 -5.28
CA ASN A 259 -25.12 27.59 -4.69
C ASN A 259 -25.56 26.29 -5.38
N LYS A 260 -24.59 25.46 -5.77
CA LYS A 260 -24.88 24.15 -6.37
C LYS A 260 -25.78 23.26 -5.51
N GLY A 261 -25.69 23.34 -4.19
CA GLY A 261 -26.53 22.62 -3.25
C GLY A 261 -28.03 22.97 -3.37
N SER A 262 -28.35 24.17 -3.88
CA SER A 262 -29.71 24.61 -4.07
C SER A 262 -30.32 24.22 -5.44
N TYR A 263 -29.53 23.62 -6.32
CA TYR A 263 -29.92 23.37 -7.72
C TYR A 263 -31.26 22.62 -7.83
N PHE A 264 -31.47 21.55 -7.11
CA PHE A 264 -32.71 20.79 -7.12
C PHE A 264 -33.79 21.41 -6.21
N LEU A 265 -33.37 21.93 -5.05
CA LEU A 265 -34.29 22.54 -4.10
C LEU A 265 -35.07 23.72 -4.66
N ASN A 266 -34.42 24.56 -5.46
CA ASN A 266 -35.05 25.72 -6.10
C ASN A 266 -36.27 25.31 -6.94
N GLN A 267 -36.24 24.13 -7.55
CA GLN A 267 -37.40 23.57 -8.27
C GLN A 267 -38.40 22.96 -7.32
N TYR A 268 -37.96 22.12 -6.38
CA TYR A 268 -38.88 21.35 -5.52
C TYR A 268 -39.67 22.23 -4.58
N ILE A 269 -39.11 23.29 -4.01
CA ILE A 269 -39.82 24.25 -3.14
C ILE A 269 -40.97 24.91 -3.89
N LEU A 270 -40.84 25.17 -5.17
CA LEU A 270 -41.93 25.77 -5.97
C LEU A 270 -42.98 24.73 -6.35
N GLU A 271 -42.55 23.51 -6.62
CA GLU A 271 -43.41 22.44 -7.09
C GLU A 271 -44.16 21.74 -5.93
N PHE A 272 -43.49 21.46 -4.84
CA PHE A 272 -44.01 20.72 -3.68
C PHE A 272 -44.03 21.64 -2.44
N LYS A 273 -45.13 22.31 -2.22
CA LYS A 273 -45.27 23.29 -1.16
C LYS A 273 -45.68 22.63 0.16
N SER A 274 -45.19 23.18 1.28
CA SER A 274 -45.64 22.84 2.63
C SER A 274 -47.02 23.49 2.94
N ILE A 275 -47.82 22.81 3.73
CA ILE A 275 -49.10 23.33 4.23
C ILE A 275 -48.82 24.40 5.32
N TYR A 276 -47.85 24.18 6.18
CA TYR A 276 -47.53 25.13 7.23
C TYR A 276 -46.19 25.79 6.95
N ASP A 277 -46.09 27.09 7.23
CA ASP A 277 -44.82 27.82 7.15
C ASP A 277 -44.01 27.58 8.41
N ILE A 278 -42.79 27.07 8.25
CA ILE A 278 -41.84 26.77 9.34
C ILE A 278 -40.59 27.62 9.27
N MET A 279 -40.55 28.62 8.36
CA MET A 279 -39.36 29.40 8.09
C MET A 279 -39.14 30.48 9.15
N ASP A 280 -37.88 30.69 9.58
CA ASP A 280 -37.49 31.83 10.39
C ASP A 280 -37.13 33.02 9.49
N SER A 281 -37.39 34.23 9.95
CA SER A 281 -37.20 35.44 9.13
C SER A 281 -35.75 35.79 8.82
N LYS A 282 -34.77 35.19 9.51
CA LYS A 282 -33.33 35.44 9.27
C LYS A 282 -32.48 34.19 9.56
N PRO A 283 -31.81 33.63 8.57
CA PRO A 283 -30.82 32.56 8.78
C PRO A 283 -29.63 33.08 9.60
N THR A 284 -29.12 32.24 10.50
CA THR A 284 -27.91 32.55 11.28
C THR A 284 -26.66 32.18 10.47
N VAL A 285 -25.57 32.92 10.71
CA VAL A 285 -24.24 32.61 10.15
C VAL A 285 -23.41 32.05 11.29
N PRO A 286 -22.89 30.82 11.17
CA PRO A 286 -22.04 30.20 12.20
C PRO A 286 -20.67 30.89 12.30
N ASN A 287 -20.02 30.68 13.45
CA ASN A 287 -18.61 30.99 13.62
C ASN A 287 -17.80 29.83 13.01
N ILE A 288 -17.03 30.07 11.93
CA ILE A 288 -16.33 29.05 11.18
C ILE A 288 -14.82 29.12 11.46
N ASN A 289 -14.25 28.03 11.93
CA ASN A 289 -12.83 27.87 12.17
C ASN A 289 -12.27 26.84 11.18
N ILE A 290 -11.27 27.23 10.41
CA ILE A 290 -10.60 26.37 9.44
C ILE A 290 -9.24 25.99 9.99
N LEU A 291 -8.99 24.71 10.18
CA LEU A 291 -7.85 24.16 10.87
C LEU A 291 -7.01 23.29 9.90
N SER A 292 -5.83 23.79 9.55
CA SER A 292 -4.86 23.04 8.76
C SER A 292 -4.04 22.13 9.66
N VAL A 293 -4.06 20.83 9.45
CA VAL A 293 -3.39 19.84 10.29
C VAL A 293 -2.46 18.98 9.43
N PRO A 294 -1.15 18.95 9.68
CA PRO A 294 -0.21 18.18 8.85
C PRO A 294 -0.18 16.69 9.22
N SER A 295 -1.33 16.11 9.49
CA SER A 295 -1.50 14.69 9.81
C SER A 295 -2.95 14.26 9.70
N GLY A 296 -3.22 13.14 9.01
CA GLY A 296 -4.56 12.57 8.94
C GLY A 296 -5.07 12.11 10.32
N SER A 297 -4.30 11.27 11.01
CA SER A 297 -4.65 10.80 12.36
C SER A 297 -4.53 11.89 13.43
N GLY A 298 -3.59 12.83 13.27
CA GLY A 298 -3.43 13.97 14.16
C GLY A 298 -4.64 14.89 14.24
N GLN A 299 -5.55 14.84 13.26
CA GLN A 299 -6.82 15.56 13.33
C GLN A 299 -7.68 15.13 14.54
N GLY A 300 -7.55 13.88 15.01
CA GLY A 300 -8.21 13.42 16.24
C GLY A 300 -7.74 14.20 17.47
N LEU A 301 -6.42 14.43 17.59
CA LEU A 301 -5.85 15.23 18.70
C LEU A 301 -6.28 16.69 18.64
N VAL A 302 -6.37 17.27 17.44
CA VAL A 302 -6.88 18.64 17.27
C VAL A 302 -8.38 18.69 17.62
N ALA A 303 -9.18 17.70 17.23
CA ALA A 303 -10.57 17.62 17.63
C ALA A 303 -10.73 17.53 19.15
N ARG A 304 -9.85 16.81 19.85
CA ARG A 304 -9.77 16.82 21.33
C ARG A 304 -9.57 18.22 21.87
N SER A 305 -8.56 18.94 21.37
CA SER A 305 -8.26 20.31 21.83
C SER A 305 -9.44 21.26 21.59
N VAL A 306 -10.17 21.08 20.46
CA VAL A 306 -11.39 21.83 20.16
C VAL A 306 -12.50 21.52 21.18
N LEU A 307 -12.70 20.23 21.52
CA LEU A 307 -13.70 19.83 22.53
C LEU A 307 -13.34 20.43 23.90
N GLU A 308 -12.09 20.34 24.33
CA GLU A 308 -11.61 20.92 25.59
C GLU A 308 -11.80 22.44 25.62
N GLN A 309 -11.52 23.12 24.51
CA GLN A 309 -11.74 24.56 24.36
C GLN A 309 -13.23 24.91 24.47
N LEU A 310 -14.11 24.19 23.79
CA LEU A 310 -15.56 24.43 23.84
C LEU A 310 -16.11 24.26 25.26
N VAL A 311 -15.60 23.29 26.01
CA VAL A 311 -15.97 23.10 27.43
C VAL A 311 -15.45 24.26 28.28
N ALA A 312 -14.19 24.66 28.12
CA ALA A 312 -13.59 25.77 28.86
C ALA A 312 -14.30 27.11 28.60
N GLU A 313 -14.80 27.32 27.38
CA GLU A 313 -15.57 28.50 26.98
C GLU A 313 -17.07 28.40 27.37
N ASN A 314 -17.52 27.38 28.06
CA ASN A 314 -18.95 27.09 28.39
C ASN A 314 -19.87 27.03 27.15
N LYS A 315 -19.33 26.64 26.00
CA LYS A 315 -20.08 26.42 24.75
C LYS A 315 -20.56 24.98 24.58
N LEU A 316 -20.00 24.07 25.36
CA LEU A 316 -20.31 22.64 25.37
C LEU A 316 -20.50 22.18 26.82
N ASP A 317 -21.71 21.67 27.12
CA ASP A 317 -21.97 20.99 28.38
C ASP A 317 -21.65 19.50 28.21
N VAL A 318 -20.74 19.00 29.04
CA VAL A 318 -20.30 17.59 29.02
C VAL A 318 -21.46 16.64 29.37
N SER A 319 -22.43 17.11 30.18
CA SER A 319 -23.57 16.29 30.58
C SER A 319 -24.67 16.18 29.49
N ASP A 320 -24.70 17.16 28.57
CA ASP A 320 -25.66 17.23 27.45
C ASP A 320 -24.90 17.48 26.12
N ALA A 321 -24.02 16.57 25.77
CA ALA A 321 -23.16 16.68 24.58
C ALA A 321 -23.88 16.27 23.27
N VAL A 322 -25.15 15.93 23.29
CA VAL A 322 -25.95 15.48 22.14
C VAL A 322 -25.99 16.51 21.00
N ASN A 323 -25.87 17.80 21.36
CA ASN A 323 -25.85 18.90 20.40
C ASN A 323 -24.47 19.18 19.78
N THR A 324 -23.48 18.31 20.01
CA THR A 324 -22.13 18.40 19.43
C THR A 324 -21.83 17.17 18.59
N ALA A 325 -21.42 17.39 17.34
CA ALA A 325 -21.11 16.32 16.41
C ALA A 325 -19.66 16.41 15.91
N ILE A 326 -18.98 15.27 15.91
CA ILE A 326 -17.74 15.04 15.13
C ILE A 326 -18.16 14.30 13.88
N VAL A 327 -17.89 14.90 12.72
CA VAL A 327 -18.30 14.34 11.42
C VAL A 327 -17.07 13.83 10.70
N LEU A 328 -17.12 12.57 10.27
CA LEU A 328 -16.02 11.86 9.61
C LEU A 328 -16.40 11.52 8.16
N PRO A 329 -15.89 12.23 7.17
CA PRO A 329 -15.98 11.82 5.76
C PRO A 329 -15.26 10.51 5.46
N GLU A 330 -14.20 10.18 6.23
CA GLU A 330 -13.43 8.94 6.12
C GLU A 330 -13.56 8.11 7.40
N GLU A 331 -14.19 6.95 7.30
CA GLU A 331 -14.43 6.03 8.43
C GLU A 331 -13.14 5.50 9.06
N LYS A 332 -12.05 5.44 8.31
CA LYS A 332 -10.74 4.97 8.79
C LYS A 332 -10.20 5.72 10.01
N TYR A 333 -10.67 6.96 10.25
CA TYR A 333 -10.23 7.78 11.38
C TYR A 333 -11.08 7.62 12.65
N VAL A 334 -12.10 6.76 12.64
CA VAL A 334 -12.96 6.51 13.83
C VAL A 334 -12.13 6.14 15.05
N ASN A 335 -11.21 5.17 14.93
CA ASN A 335 -10.36 4.74 16.04
C ASN A 335 -9.47 5.88 16.56
N SER A 336 -8.84 6.64 15.67
CA SER A 336 -8.00 7.77 16.05
C SER A 336 -8.79 8.86 16.79
N VAL A 337 -10.04 9.07 16.41
CA VAL A 337 -10.94 10.02 17.11
C VAL A 337 -11.35 9.47 18.46
N LEU A 338 -11.72 8.20 18.54
CA LEU A 338 -12.12 7.55 19.80
C LEU A 338 -11.01 7.59 20.85
N ASP A 339 -9.80 7.26 20.44
CA ASP A 339 -8.61 7.30 21.31
C ASP A 339 -8.28 8.73 21.77
N SER A 340 -8.73 9.73 21.01
CA SER A 340 -8.46 11.13 21.30
C SER A 340 -9.59 11.81 22.12
N VAL A 341 -10.81 11.27 22.18
CA VAL A 341 -11.91 11.91 22.94
C VAL A 341 -11.53 12.03 24.41
N PRO A 342 -11.68 13.23 25.03
CA PRO A 342 -11.39 13.42 26.45
C PRO A 342 -12.24 12.51 27.35
N GLU A 343 -11.64 11.95 28.42
CA GLU A 343 -12.30 11.05 29.37
C GLU A 343 -13.50 11.66 30.10
N MET A 344 -13.62 12.98 30.07
CA MET A 344 -14.79 13.68 30.64
C MET A 344 -16.09 13.33 29.95
N PHE A 345 -16.06 12.94 28.65
CA PHE A 345 -17.23 12.49 27.90
C PHE A 345 -17.52 11.01 28.17
N LYS A 346 -18.31 10.74 29.21
CA LYS A 346 -18.65 9.37 29.61
C LYS A 346 -19.64 8.66 28.66
N SER A 347 -20.31 9.41 27.81
CA SER A 347 -21.26 8.88 26.83
C SER A 347 -20.90 9.40 25.46
N ILE A 348 -20.65 8.46 24.55
CA ILE A 348 -20.35 8.72 23.14
C ILE A 348 -21.31 7.87 22.32
N ASN A 349 -21.92 8.47 21.32
CA ASN A 349 -22.75 7.75 20.37
C ASN A 349 -22.06 7.74 19.00
N ILE A 350 -21.73 6.56 18.53
CA ILE A 350 -21.06 6.33 17.26
C ILE A 350 -22.08 5.74 16.30
N THR A 351 -22.27 6.39 15.16
CA THR A 351 -23.21 5.92 14.13
C THR A 351 -22.53 5.15 13.01
N MET A 352 -21.26 5.39 12.85
CA MET A 352 -20.43 4.65 11.92
C MET A 352 -20.06 3.33 12.60
N GLY A 353 -20.26 2.21 11.92
CA GLY A 353 -19.76 0.93 12.41
C GLY A 353 -18.29 0.72 12.00
N MET A 354 -17.68 -0.30 12.55
CA MET A 354 -16.40 -0.77 12.06
C MET A 354 -16.61 -1.52 10.75
N SER A 355 -15.94 -1.07 9.69
CA SER A 355 -16.00 -1.74 8.39
C SER A 355 -15.37 -3.14 8.47
N VAL A 356 -16.13 -4.16 8.13
CA VAL A 356 -15.65 -5.56 8.06
C VAL A 356 -14.61 -5.70 6.96
N GLY A 357 -14.75 -4.94 5.87
CA GLY A 357 -13.79 -4.92 4.75
C GLY A 357 -12.40 -4.32 5.10
N GLN A 358 -12.27 -3.63 6.25
CA GLN A 358 -11.00 -3.08 6.75
C GLN A 358 -10.44 -3.88 7.94
N SER A 359 -11.03 -5.02 8.24
CA SER A 359 -10.60 -5.89 9.34
C SER A 359 -9.31 -6.66 9.01
N PRO A 360 -8.58 -7.18 10.02
CA PRO A 360 -7.42 -8.03 9.81
C PRO A 360 -7.73 -9.26 8.93
N ILE A 361 -8.92 -9.86 9.05
CA ILE A 361 -9.32 -10.99 8.21
C ILE A 361 -9.48 -10.57 6.74
N ALA A 362 -9.94 -9.35 6.47
CA ALA A 362 -10.02 -8.82 5.10
C ALA A 362 -8.64 -8.70 4.45
N SER A 363 -7.66 -8.15 5.17
CA SER A 363 -6.28 -8.03 4.68
C SER A 363 -5.64 -9.39 4.46
N PHE A 364 -5.88 -10.35 5.35
CA PHE A 364 -5.39 -11.72 5.20
C PHE A 364 -5.96 -12.43 3.95
N LEU A 365 -7.27 -12.34 3.72
CA LEU A 365 -7.90 -12.90 2.52
C LEU A 365 -7.43 -12.18 1.24
N THR A 366 -7.12 -10.88 1.32
CA THR A 366 -6.53 -10.13 0.21
C THR A 366 -5.13 -10.65 -0.12
N ASN A 367 -4.30 -10.97 0.87
CA ASN A 367 -2.99 -11.57 0.65
C ASN A 367 -3.10 -12.95 -0.02
N LEU A 368 -4.07 -13.77 0.40
CA LEU A 368 -4.36 -15.06 -0.27
C LEU A 368 -4.84 -14.86 -1.72
N ALA A 369 -5.66 -13.85 -1.98
CA ALA A 369 -6.11 -13.51 -3.33
C ALA A 369 -4.94 -13.08 -4.23
N ASN A 370 -4.00 -12.29 -3.71
CA ASN A 370 -2.79 -11.86 -4.44
C ASN A 370 -1.90 -13.05 -4.81
N LEU A 371 -1.72 -14.02 -3.90
CA LEU A 371 -1.03 -15.28 -4.20
C LEU A 371 -1.66 -16.01 -5.39
N GLU A 372 -2.99 -16.12 -5.41
CA GLU A 372 -3.72 -16.77 -6.50
C GLU A 372 -3.61 -16.00 -7.82
N HIS A 373 -3.59 -14.67 -7.76
CA HIS A 373 -3.53 -13.81 -8.96
C HIS A 373 -2.15 -13.83 -9.63
N ARG A 374 -1.05 -13.87 -8.86
CA ARG A 374 0.33 -13.79 -9.37
C ARG A 374 1.04 -15.13 -9.50
N LYS A 375 0.37 -16.26 -9.17
CA LYS A 375 0.94 -17.60 -9.35
C LYS A 375 1.24 -17.89 -10.82
N LYS A 376 2.30 -18.61 -11.08
CA LYS A 376 2.73 -19.01 -12.43
C LYS A 376 3.16 -20.45 -12.46
N GLU A 377 2.97 -21.11 -13.58
CA GLU A 377 3.56 -22.40 -13.84
C GLU A 377 4.96 -22.22 -14.47
N LEU A 378 5.99 -22.63 -13.74
CA LEU A 378 7.38 -22.56 -14.17
C LEU A 378 7.98 -23.96 -14.18
N LYS A 379 8.53 -24.38 -15.32
CA LYS A 379 9.14 -25.71 -15.51
C LYS A 379 8.20 -26.88 -15.18
N GLY A 380 6.89 -26.72 -15.41
CA GLY A 380 5.89 -27.72 -15.09
C GLY A 380 5.49 -27.80 -13.62
N GLU A 381 5.86 -26.83 -12.81
CA GLU A 381 5.51 -26.72 -11.41
C GLU A 381 4.90 -25.36 -11.08
N LEU A 382 3.82 -25.36 -10.29
CA LEU A 382 3.17 -24.16 -9.82
C LEU A 382 4.11 -23.42 -8.85
N SER A 383 4.29 -22.13 -9.06
CA SER A 383 5.18 -21.29 -8.26
C SER A 383 4.49 -19.96 -7.88
N TYR A 384 4.82 -19.46 -6.71
CA TYR A 384 4.26 -18.23 -6.14
C TYR A 384 5.32 -17.14 -6.11
N PHE A 385 4.90 -15.89 -6.32
CA PHE A 385 5.80 -14.75 -6.25
C PHE A 385 6.24 -14.51 -4.80
N TYR A 386 7.54 -14.33 -4.57
CA TYR A 386 8.12 -14.31 -3.23
C TYR A 386 7.56 -13.20 -2.32
N GLU A 387 7.33 -11.98 -2.87
CA GLU A 387 6.76 -10.88 -2.08
C GLU A 387 5.36 -11.20 -1.54
N ASP A 388 4.54 -11.91 -2.31
CA ASP A 388 3.21 -12.32 -1.84
C ASP A 388 3.30 -13.36 -0.72
N VAL A 389 4.31 -14.25 -0.81
CA VAL A 389 4.59 -15.22 0.25
C VAL A 389 5.06 -14.52 1.53
N GLU A 390 5.97 -13.55 1.41
CA GLU A 390 6.46 -12.75 2.54
C GLU A 390 5.36 -11.88 3.15
N MET A 391 4.54 -11.23 2.32
CA MET A 391 3.41 -10.43 2.77
C MET A 391 2.40 -11.29 3.53
N LEU A 392 2.11 -12.49 3.04
CA LEU A 392 1.26 -13.44 3.76
C LEU A 392 1.93 -13.90 5.07
N ALA A 393 3.22 -14.24 5.03
CA ALA A 393 3.98 -14.72 6.18
C ALA A 393 4.04 -13.69 7.31
N SER A 394 4.13 -12.40 6.97
CA SER A 394 4.17 -11.30 7.95
C SER A 394 2.82 -11.08 8.66
N HIS A 395 1.73 -11.65 8.13
CA HIS A 395 0.41 -11.47 8.71
C HIS A 395 0.21 -12.36 9.96
N PRO A 396 -0.30 -11.83 11.09
CA PRO A 396 -0.47 -12.60 12.33
C PRO A 396 -1.26 -13.91 12.16
N TYR A 397 -2.26 -13.93 11.28
CA TYR A 397 -3.07 -15.11 11.02
C TYR A 397 -2.33 -16.20 10.25
N ALA A 398 -1.26 -15.87 9.54
CA ALA A 398 -0.47 -16.86 8.83
C ALA A 398 0.16 -17.88 9.78
N VAL A 399 0.67 -17.43 10.93
CA VAL A 399 1.21 -18.31 11.96
C VAL A 399 0.10 -19.15 12.61
N MET A 400 -1.10 -18.60 12.77
CA MET A 400 -2.26 -19.35 13.33
C MET A 400 -2.69 -20.51 12.43
N VAL A 401 -2.53 -20.36 11.12
CA VAL A 401 -2.93 -21.38 10.13
C VAL A 401 -1.77 -22.27 9.69
N GLY A 402 -0.64 -21.66 9.34
CA GLY A 402 0.55 -22.32 8.77
C GLY A 402 1.59 -22.78 9.78
N GLY A 403 1.40 -22.43 11.08
CA GLY A 403 2.35 -22.74 12.13
C GLY A 403 3.68 -21.95 12.04
N THR A 404 4.67 -22.33 12.85
CA THR A 404 5.99 -21.66 12.88
C THR A 404 6.84 -21.93 11.63
N GLY A 405 6.53 -22.96 10.85
CA GLY A 405 7.25 -23.31 9.61
C GLY A 405 7.20 -22.25 8.53
N ILE A 406 6.29 -21.25 8.65
CA ILE A 406 6.22 -20.15 7.69
C ILE A 406 7.46 -19.25 7.77
N ASN A 407 8.03 -19.05 8.96
CA ASN A 407 9.25 -18.26 9.13
C ASN A 407 10.47 -19.00 8.55
N ASP A 408 10.52 -20.32 8.72
CA ASP A 408 11.56 -21.16 8.12
C ASP A 408 11.49 -21.12 6.58
N LEU A 409 10.28 -21.10 6.02
CA LEU A 409 10.05 -20.96 4.57
C LEU A 409 10.60 -19.63 4.07
N VAL A 410 10.31 -18.51 4.76
CA VAL A 410 10.82 -17.18 4.37
C VAL A 410 12.35 -17.16 4.44
N GLY A 411 12.95 -17.70 5.51
CA GLY A 411 14.40 -17.84 5.61
C GLY A 411 15.00 -18.66 4.47
N GLU A 412 14.32 -19.71 4.01
CA GLU A 412 14.77 -20.52 2.88
C GLU A 412 14.63 -19.81 1.54
N ILE A 413 13.56 -19.04 1.35
CA ILE A 413 13.36 -18.18 0.18
C ILE A 413 14.54 -17.20 0.03
N HIS A 414 14.91 -16.51 1.11
CA HIS A 414 16.05 -15.59 1.12
C HIS A 414 17.37 -16.33 0.87
N ARG A 415 17.59 -17.43 1.59
CA ARG A 415 18.82 -18.24 1.44
C ARG A 415 19.03 -18.75 0.02
N LYS A 416 17.96 -19.18 -0.67
CA LYS A 416 18.00 -19.67 -2.05
C LYS A 416 17.84 -18.59 -3.11
N ASN A 417 17.61 -17.34 -2.73
CA ASN A 417 17.23 -16.24 -3.62
C ASN A 417 16.08 -16.65 -4.56
N ALA A 418 15.02 -17.24 -3.98
CA ALA A 418 13.92 -17.82 -4.75
C ALA A 418 12.89 -16.76 -5.12
N TYR A 419 13.05 -16.11 -6.25
CA TYR A 419 12.15 -15.09 -6.78
C TYR A 419 10.73 -15.63 -7.04
N PHE A 420 10.62 -16.87 -7.50
CA PHE A 420 9.40 -17.65 -7.51
C PHE A 420 9.57 -18.87 -6.60
N VAL A 421 8.69 -19.02 -5.65
CA VAL A 421 8.68 -20.09 -4.65
C VAL A 421 7.91 -21.28 -5.20
N PRO A 422 8.56 -22.40 -5.53
CA PRO A 422 7.88 -23.57 -6.10
C PRO A 422 7.01 -24.27 -5.05
N LYS A 423 5.94 -24.90 -5.52
CA LYS A 423 5.00 -25.69 -4.70
C LYS A 423 5.72 -26.74 -3.84
N SER A 424 6.77 -27.37 -4.37
CA SER A 424 7.59 -28.35 -3.67
C SER A 424 8.26 -27.78 -2.43
N MET A 425 8.83 -26.57 -2.51
CA MET A 425 9.47 -25.90 -1.39
C MET A 425 8.48 -25.61 -0.23
N ILE A 426 7.26 -25.22 -0.56
CA ILE A 426 6.20 -25.02 0.43
C ILE A 426 5.78 -26.34 1.07
N ALA A 427 5.67 -27.42 0.27
CA ALA A 427 5.30 -28.75 0.74
C ALA A 427 6.35 -29.34 1.71
N GLU A 428 7.64 -29.06 1.52
CA GLU A 428 8.73 -29.45 2.43
C GLU A 428 8.54 -28.86 3.84
N GLY A 429 7.91 -27.69 3.95
CA GLY A 429 7.61 -27.03 5.22
C GLY A 429 6.47 -27.66 6.04
N GLY A 430 5.85 -28.71 5.52
CA GLY A 430 4.90 -29.53 6.25
C GLY A 430 3.42 -29.32 5.90
N ARG A 431 2.55 -30.04 6.62
CA ARG A 431 1.11 -30.08 6.32
C ARG A 431 0.43 -28.71 6.54
N ASP A 432 0.77 -28.02 7.61
CA ASP A 432 0.10 -26.74 7.93
C ASP A 432 0.39 -25.66 6.89
N LEU A 433 1.63 -25.62 6.37
CA LEU A 433 1.97 -24.74 5.24
C LEU A 433 1.25 -25.17 3.97
N SER A 434 1.24 -26.44 3.65
CA SER A 434 0.51 -26.98 2.50
C SER A 434 -0.98 -26.62 2.57
N ASP A 435 -1.56 -26.66 3.74
CA ASP A 435 -2.94 -26.28 4.01
C ASP A 435 -3.16 -24.76 3.85
N LEU A 436 -2.21 -23.93 4.32
CA LEU A 436 -2.28 -22.47 4.19
C LEU A 436 -2.26 -22.03 2.73
N PHE A 437 -1.37 -22.61 1.93
CA PHE A 437 -1.24 -22.28 0.50
C PHE A 437 -2.23 -23.04 -0.40
N GLY A 438 -3.05 -23.91 0.18
CA GLY A 438 -4.04 -24.70 -0.58
C GLY A 438 -3.40 -25.57 -1.67
N ILE A 439 -2.23 -26.16 -1.37
CA ILE A 439 -1.44 -26.96 -2.30
C ILE A 439 -2.15 -28.27 -2.66
N ASN A 440 -2.88 -28.85 -1.74
CA ASN A 440 -3.74 -30.01 -1.99
C ASN A 440 -4.94 -29.53 -2.80
N GLU A 441 -5.19 -30.10 -3.97
CA GLU A 441 -6.27 -29.72 -4.89
C GLU A 441 -7.65 -29.84 -4.21
N GLU A 442 -7.99 -28.84 -3.40
CA GLU A 442 -9.29 -28.75 -2.73
C GLU A 442 -10.19 -27.79 -3.52
N GLU A 443 -11.52 -28.06 -3.43
CA GLU A 443 -12.49 -27.10 -3.90
C GLU A 443 -12.31 -25.74 -3.18
N PRO A 444 -12.40 -24.61 -3.90
CA PRO A 444 -12.16 -23.27 -3.36
C PRO A 444 -12.95 -22.97 -2.08
N MET A 445 -14.21 -23.44 -2.03
CA MET A 445 -15.07 -23.27 -0.85
C MET A 445 -14.54 -23.99 0.38
N VAL A 446 -14.10 -25.24 0.22
CA VAL A 446 -13.58 -26.07 1.32
C VAL A 446 -12.28 -25.48 1.84
N TYR A 447 -11.44 -24.98 0.95
CA TYR A 447 -10.20 -24.31 1.29
C TYR A 447 -10.45 -23.08 2.18
N VAL A 448 -11.30 -22.15 1.74
CA VAL A 448 -11.58 -20.92 2.49
C VAL A 448 -12.30 -21.21 3.81
N GLU A 449 -13.26 -22.15 3.82
CA GLU A 449 -13.98 -22.58 5.03
C GLU A 449 -13.01 -23.13 6.09
N ARG A 450 -12.04 -23.95 5.67
CA ARG A 450 -11.00 -24.51 6.55
C ARG A 450 -10.10 -23.41 7.13
N ILE A 451 -9.66 -22.46 6.32
CA ILE A 451 -8.83 -21.32 6.75
C ILE A 451 -9.59 -20.49 7.81
N LEU A 452 -10.81 -20.05 7.52
CA LEU A 452 -11.62 -19.26 8.45
C LEU A 452 -11.91 -20.02 9.75
N THR A 453 -12.15 -21.32 9.68
CA THR A 453 -12.40 -22.17 10.85
C THR A 453 -11.16 -22.26 11.74
N ARG A 454 -9.97 -22.43 11.17
CA ARG A 454 -8.71 -22.47 11.92
C ARG A 454 -8.45 -21.12 12.64
N ILE A 455 -8.65 -20.01 11.93
CA ILE A 455 -8.48 -18.66 12.51
C ILE A 455 -9.48 -18.45 13.66
N ASN A 456 -10.77 -18.75 13.44
CA ASN A 456 -11.80 -18.61 14.47
C ASN A 456 -11.46 -19.44 15.72
N SER A 457 -11.01 -20.68 15.53
CA SER A 457 -10.62 -21.56 16.64
C SER A 457 -9.38 -21.09 17.39
N ALA A 458 -8.45 -20.45 16.70
CA ALA A 458 -7.27 -19.85 17.32
C ALA A 458 -7.64 -18.61 18.15
N LEU A 459 -8.48 -17.73 17.60
CA LEU A 459 -8.95 -16.52 18.26
C LEU A 459 -9.86 -16.81 19.48
N GLU A 460 -10.55 -17.95 19.50
CA GLU A 460 -11.42 -18.34 20.63
C GLU A 460 -10.66 -18.59 21.93
N LYS A 461 -9.36 -18.88 21.85
CA LYS A 461 -8.51 -19.14 23.01
C LYS A 461 -8.25 -17.91 23.87
N ASP A 462 -8.36 -16.70 23.30
CA ASP A 462 -8.15 -15.44 24.01
C ASP A 462 -9.45 -14.59 24.00
N LYS A 463 -9.95 -14.29 25.19
CA LYS A 463 -11.16 -13.48 25.37
C LYS A 463 -11.03 -12.02 24.89
N ASN A 464 -9.80 -11.54 24.67
CA ASN A 464 -9.58 -10.17 24.20
C ASN A 464 -9.86 -10.03 22.70
N ASN A 465 -9.94 -11.13 21.95
CA ASN A 465 -10.13 -11.15 20.49
C ASN A 465 -11.61 -11.20 20.06
N LEU A 466 -12.54 -10.71 20.87
CA LEU A 466 -13.99 -10.78 20.58
C LEU A 466 -14.37 -10.06 19.27
N ILE A 467 -13.81 -8.89 19.01
CA ILE A 467 -14.11 -8.09 17.81
C ILE A 467 -13.54 -8.78 16.56
N GLU A 468 -12.29 -9.24 16.64
CA GLU A 468 -11.67 -9.96 15.52
C GLU A 468 -12.44 -11.25 15.19
N ARG A 469 -12.83 -12.00 16.21
CA ARG A 469 -13.65 -13.19 16.04
C ARG A 469 -14.99 -12.87 15.38
N TYR A 470 -15.61 -11.75 15.76
CA TYR A 470 -16.86 -11.31 15.13
C TYR A 470 -16.65 -11.07 13.63
N PHE A 471 -15.59 -10.40 13.23
CA PHE A 471 -15.27 -10.23 11.81
C PHE A 471 -15.12 -11.56 11.07
N VAL A 472 -14.39 -12.52 11.65
CA VAL A 472 -14.21 -13.86 11.04
C VAL A 472 -15.56 -14.56 10.87
N VAL A 473 -16.46 -14.47 11.85
CA VAL A 473 -17.82 -15.05 11.78
C VAL A 473 -18.64 -14.40 10.67
N GLN A 474 -18.53 -13.08 10.46
CA GLN A 474 -19.19 -12.42 9.34
C GLN A 474 -18.71 -12.96 7.97
N TYR A 475 -17.38 -13.18 7.80
CA TYR A 475 -16.86 -13.82 6.60
C TYR A 475 -17.32 -15.28 6.44
N MET A 476 -17.45 -16.04 7.52
CA MET A 476 -18.01 -17.40 7.48
C MET A 476 -19.49 -17.38 7.06
N GLN A 477 -20.28 -16.43 7.54
CA GLN A 477 -21.67 -16.26 7.12
C GLN A 477 -21.79 -15.89 5.64
N ALA A 478 -20.94 -14.95 5.16
CA ALA A 478 -20.88 -14.59 3.76
C ALA A 478 -20.47 -15.77 2.88
N LEU A 479 -19.48 -16.56 3.30
CA LEU A 479 -19.07 -17.76 2.59
C LEU A 479 -20.23 -18.77 2.47
N ASN A 480 -21.00 -18.97 3.55
CA ASN A 480 -22.17 -19.86 3.53
C ASN A 480 -23.28 -19.33 2.61
N GLN A 481 -23.50 -18.03 2.57
CA GLN A 481 -24.45 -17.43 1.62
C GLN A 481 -24.01 -17.66 0.19
N ILE A 482 -22.74 -17.38 -0.13
CA ILE A 482 -22.17 -17.62 -1.46
C ILE A 482 -22.26 -19.12 -1.82
N LYS A 483 -21.92 -20.03 -0.90
CA LYS A 483 -22.02 -21.49 -1.07
C LYS A 483 -23.44 -21.94 -1.41
N THR A 484 -24.42 -21.37 -0.72
CA THR A 484 -25.86 -21.67 -0.97
C THR A 484 -26.25 -21.24 -2.39
N VAL A 485 -25.82 -20.07 -2.82
CA VAL A 485 -26.11 -19.55 -4.16
C VAL A 485 -25.39 -20.37 -5.24
N ILE A 486 -24.10 -20.67 -5.08
CA ILE A 486 -23.32 -21.51 -6.02
C ILE A 486 -23.97 -22.87 -6.21
N ASN A 487 -24.37 -23.52 -5.11
CA ASN A 487 -25.02 -24.83 -5.16
C ASN A 487 -26.40 -24.75 -5.85
N LYS A 488 -27.16 -23.67 -5.61
CA LYS A 488 -28.48 -23.43 -6.22
C LYS A 488 -28.38 -23.30 -7.75
N PHE A 489 -27.32 -22.69 -8.25
CA PHE A 489 -27.12 -22.41 -9.65
C PHE A 489 -26.19 -23.43 -10.37
N ASN A 490 -25.57 -24.34 -9.63
CA ASN A 490 -24.62 -25.34 -10.11
C ASN A 490 -23.52 -24.73 -11.01
N VAL A 491 -22.89 -23.66 -10.53
CA VAL A 491 -21.80 -22.95 -11.23
C VAL A 491 -20.47 -23.28 -10.55
N HIS A 492 -19.44 -23.54 -11.37
CA HIS A 492 -18.08 -23.68 -10.87
C HIS A 492 -17.48 -22.26 -10.68
N VAL A 493 -16.79 -22.04 -9.57
CA VAL A 493 -16.15 -20.76 -9.24
C VAL A 493 -14.71 -21.03 -8.84
N GLU A 494 -13.77 -20.34 -9.48
CA GLU A 494 -12.36 -20.40 -9.14
C GLU A 494 -12.02 -19.68 -7.81
N LYS A 495 -10.85 -19.99 -7.24
CA LYS A 495 -10.42 -19.37 -5.96
C LYS A 495 -10.38 -17.85 -6.06
N GLN A 496 -9.88 -17.30 -7.16
CA GLN A 496 -9.77 -15.85 -7.37
C GLN A 496 -11.15 -15.18 -7.33
N SER A 497 -12.12 -15.73 -8.05
CA SER A 497 -13.49 -15.22 -8.09
C SER A 497 -14.21 -15.39 -6.75
N LEU A 498 -13.94 -16.46 -6.01
CA LEU A 498 -14.46 -16.62 -4.66
C LEU A 498 -13.96 -15.52 -3.72
N PHE A 499 -12.67 -15.19 -3.75
CA PHE A 499 -12.14 -14.08 -2.98
C PHE A 499 -12.74 -12.73 -3.38
N PHE A 500 -12.96 -12.51 -4.68
CA PHE A 500 -13.64 -11.31 -5.17
C PHE A 500 -15.07 -11.23 -4.64
N LEU A 501 -15.86 -12.31 -4.74
CA LEU A 501 -17.24 -12.37 -4.22
C LEU A 501 -17.29 -12.10 -2.71
N LEU A 502 -16.39 -12.70 -1.94
CA LEU A 502 -16.27 -12.46 -0.49
C LEU A 502 -15.95 -10.99 -0.20
N SER A 503 -14.95 -10.43 -0.86
CA SER A 503 -14.57 -9.04 -0.72
C SER A 503 -15.73 -8.11 -1.07
N ARG A 504 -16.43 -8.38 -2.17
CA ARG A 504 -17.57 -7.58 -2.63
C ARG A 504 -18.75 -7.65 -1.66
N THR A 505 -19.04 -8.84 -1.13
CA THR A 505 -20.11 -9.03 -0.13
C THR A 505 -19.79 -8.29 1.16
N MET A 506 -18.52 -8.28 1.57
CA MET A 506 -18.09 -7.68 2.83
C MET A 506 -17.73 -6.19 2.73
N SER A 507 -17.58 -5.65 1.53
CA SER A 507 -17.18 -4.24 1.33
C SER A 507 -18.16 -3.22 1.92
N GLY A 508 -19.45 -3.56 2.00
CA GLY A 508 -20.49 -2.75 2.61
C GLY A 508 -20.92 -3.22 4.01
N ALA A 509 -20.33 -4.31 4.51
CA ALA A 509 -20.68 -4.86 5.79
C ALA A 509 -20.06 -4.04 6.93
N ILE A 510 -20.88 -3.68 7.91
CA ILE A 510 -20.50 -2.84 9.05
C ILE A 510 -20.88 -3.55 10.34
N VAL A 511 -19.98 -3.59 11.31
CA VAL A 511 -20.28 -3.96 12.69
C VAL A 511 -20.79 -2.71 13.41
N PRO A 512 -22.07 -2.64 13.74
CA PRO A 512 -22.60 -1.46 14.40
C PRO A 512 -22.08 -1.37 15.84
N PHE A 513 -21.79 -0.15 16.29
CA PHE A 513 -21.61 0.11 17.70
C PHE A 513 -22.96 0.18 18.41
N GLU A 514 -23.07 -0.45 19.58
CA GLU A 514 -24.23 -0.29 20.41
C GLU A 514 -24.20 1.08 21.11
N GLY A 515 -25.15 1.94 20.82
CA GLY A 515 -25.24 3.28 21.39
C GLY A 515 -26.68 3.78 21.50
N LYS A 516 -26.90 4.79 22.36
CA LYS A 516 -28.18 5.48 22.48
C LYS A 516 -28.13 6.74 21.62
N PRO A 517 -28.94 6.84 20.55
CA PRO A 517 -28.83 7.92 19.57
C PRO A 517 -29.01 9.34 20.15
N LEU A 518 -29.78 9.49 21.20
CA LEU A 518 -30.14 10.76 21.80
C LEU A 518 -29.25 11.15 23.01
N HIS A 519 -28.14 10.50 23.22
CA HIS A 519 -27.30 10.75 24.39
C HIS A 519 -25.83 10.89 24.00
N GLY A 520 -25.10 11.78 24.70
CA GLY A 520 -23.66 11.93 24.61
C GLY A 520 -23.15 12.63 23.36
N LEU A 521 -21.84 12.65 23.24
CA LEU A 521 -21.12 13.21 22.07
C LEU A 521 -21.41 12.36 20.82
N GLN A 522 -21.76 13.01 19.72
CA GLN A 522 -22.14 12.34 18.47
C GLN A 522 -20.92 12.21 17.55
N ILE A 523 -20.56 10.99 17.15
CA ILE A 523 -19.54 10.72 16.11
C ILE A 523 -20.26 10.05 14.95
N MET A 524 -20.21 10.66 13.77
CA MET A 524 -21.03 10.23 12.64
C MET A 524 -20.40 10.50 11.27
N GLY A 525 -20.86 9.79 10.25
CA GLY A 525 -20.54 10.08 8.87
C GLY A 525 -21.37 11.25 8.32
N VAL A 526 -20.99 11.71 7.13
CA VAL A 526 -21.67 12.85 6.49
C VAL A 526 -23.16 12.54 6.19
N LEU A 527 -23.46 11.32 5.76
CA LEU A 527 -24.82 10.95 5.38
C LEU A 527 -25.79 10.84 6.56
N GLU A 528 -25.28 10.53 7.74
CA GLU A 528 -26.05 10.45 8.98
C GLU A 528 -26.43 11.82 9.53
N THR A 529 -25.75 12.90 9.10
CA THR A 529 -26.08 14.27 9.50
C THR A 529 -27.33 14.84 8.80
N ARG A 530 -27.87 14.12 7.81
CA ARG A 530 -29.06 14.58 7.04
C ARG A 530 -30.24 14.89 7.96
N SER A 531 -30.79 16.07 7.78
CA SER A 531 -31.93 16.61 8.56
C SER A 531 -31.67 16.81 10.06
N LEU A 532 -30.42 16.56 10.56
CA LEU A 532 -30.02 16.80 11.93
C LEU A 532 -29.29 18.13 12.08
N ASP A 533 -29.50 18.78 13.20
CA ASP A 533 -28.88 20.06 13.52
C ASP A 533 -28.09 19.95 14.82
N PHE A 534 -26.89 20.49 14.83
CA PHE A 534 -25.99 20.50 15.96
C PHE A 534 -25.52 21.94 16.26
N LYS A 535 -25.31 22.21 17.53
CA LYS A 535 -24.80 23.50 18.00
C LYS A 535 -23.31 23.67 17.67
N ASN A 536 -22.53 22.60 17.89
CA ASN A 536 -21.10 22.54 17.58
C ASN A 536 -20.85 21.40 16.60
N ILE A 537 -20.10 21.69 15.54
CA ILE A 537 -19.76 20.74 14.49
C ILE A 537 -18.26 20.75 14.25
N ILE A 538 -17.63 19.58 14.33
CA ILE A 538 -16.22 19.37 14.03
C ILE A 538 -16.17 18.40 12.84
N VAL A 539 -15.68 18.84 11.68
CA VAL A 539 -15.58 18.02 10.47
C VAL A 539 -14.11 17.73 10.19
N LEU A 540 -13.75 16.46 10.12
CA LEU A 540 -12.41 16.02 9.78
C LEU A 540 -12.29 15.78 8.26
N SER A 541 -11.06 15.61 7.78
CA SER A 541 -10.74 15.24 6.40
C SER A 541 -11.41 16.12 5.34
N MET A 542 -11.46 17.43 5.58
CA MET A 542 -12.01 18.41 4.65
C MET A 542 -11.05 18.67 3.48
N ASN A 543 -10.59 17.61 2.83
CA ASN A 543 -9.68 17.63 1.70
C ASN A 543 -10.43 17.47 0.37
N GLU A 544 -9.89 18.07 -0.70
CA GLU A 544 -10.40 17.87 -2.05
C GLU A 544 -10.26 16.38 -2.45
N LYS A 545 -11.26 15.83 -3.13
CA LYS A 545 -11.44 14.42 -3.47
C LYS A 545 -11.85 13.50 -2.31
N VAL A 546 -11.76 13.95 -1.05
CA VAL A 546 -12.28 13.25 0.13
C VAL A 546 -13.70 13.76 0.44
N PHE A 547 -13.84 15.08 0.56
CA PHE A 547 -15.16 15.71 0.73
C PHE A 547 -15.20 17.06 -0.01
N PRO A 548 -15.85 17.12 -1.18
CA PRO A 548 -16.68 16.08 -1.82
C PRO A 548 -15.88 14.92 -2.41
N THR A 549 -16.40 13.72 -2.25
CA THR A 549 -15.84 12.53 -2.89
C THR A 549 -16.14 12.55 -4.39
N LYS A 550 -15.15 12.24 -5.21
CA LYS A 550 -15.37 11.96 -6.63
C LYS A 550 -15.55 10.45 -6.79
N HIS A 551 -16.78 9.97 -6.71
CA HIS A 551 -17.06 8.60 -7.10
C HIS A 551 -17.22 8.54 -8.62
N TYR A 552 -16.25 7.94 -9.29
CA TYR A 552 -16.43 7.48 -10.65
C TYR A 552 -17.26 6.20 -10.58
N THR A 553 -18.56 6.31 -10.85
CA THR A 553 -19.37 5.10 -11.07
C THR A 553 -18.81 4.40 -12.30
N LYS A 554 -18.25 3.20 -12.11
CA LYS A 554 -17.92 2.33 -13.24
C LYS A 554 -19.23 2.01 -13.95
N SER A 555 -19.44 2.55 -15.12
CA SER A 555 -20.67 2.44 -15.89
C SER A 555 -20.31 2.30 -17.36
N PHE A 556 -21.04 1.47 -18.07
CA PHE A 556 -20.93 1.37 -19.53
C PHE A 556 -21.63 2.54 -20.25
N ILE A 557 -22.58 3.22 -19.57
CA ILE A 557 -23.33 4.32 -20.16
C ILE A 557 -22.51 5.61 -20.06
N PRO A 558 -22.08 6.23 -21.18
CA PRO A 558 -21.33 7.47 -21.18
C PRO A 558 -22.08 8.63 -20.51
N ASN A 559 -21.33 9.54 -19.86
CA ASN A 559 -21.91 10.68 -19.13
C ASN A 559 -22.81 11.59 -19.99
N SER A 560 -22.50 11.75 -21.28
CA SER A 560 -23.34 12.49 -22.21
C SER A 560 -24.73 11.86 -22.40
N ILE A 561 -24.77 10.53 -22.53
CA ILE A 561 -25.99 9.73 -22.63
C ILE A 561 -26.73 9.75 -21.30
N ARG A 562 -26.03 9.54 -20.17
CA ARG A 562 -26.61 9.65 -18.83
C ARG A 562 -27.33 11.00 -18.63
N SER A 563 -26.68 12.09 -19.07
CA SER A 563 -27.28 13.43 -19.00
C SER A 563 -28.52 13.59 -19.89
N ALA A 564 -28.47 13.02 -21.10
CA ALA A 564 -29.60 13.12 -22.07
C ALA A 564 -30.85 12.37 -21.56
N TYR A 565 -30.67 11.24 -20.91
CA TYR A 565 -31.77 10.42 -20.36
C TYR A 565 -32.11 10.71 -18.90
N GLY A 566 -31.53 11.75 -18.30
CA GLY A 566 -31.80 12.15 -16.91
C GLY A 566 -31.29 11.18 -15.86
N LEU A 567 -30.31 10.32 -16.20
CA LEU A 567 -29.61 9.45 -15.25
C LEU A 567 -28.69 10.28 -14.36
N SER A 568 -28.31 9.73 -13.22
CA SER A 568 -27.37 10.36 -12.29
C SER A 568 -26.03 10.69 -12.98
N THR A 569 -25.60 11.95 -12.87
CA THR A 569 -24.34 12.47 -13.43
C THR A 569 -23.47 13.08 -12.33
N PHE A 570 -22.23 13.44 -12.67
CA PHE A 570 -21.36 14.18 -11.73
C PHE A 570 -21.99 15.47 -11.21
N LYS A 571 -22.76 16.16 -12.03
CA LYS A 571 -23.45 17.40 -11.62
C LYS A 571 -24.48 17.12 -10.52
N TYR A 572 -25.17 15.99 -10.61
CA TYR A 572 -26.11 15.53 -9.61
C TYR A 572 -25.39 15.24 -8.28
N GLN A 573 -24.32 14.47 -8.33
CA GLN A 573 -23.52 14.13 -7.13
C GLN A 573 -22.90 15.39 -6.51
N ASP A 574 -22.35 16.28 -7.31
CA ASP A 574 -21.73 17.53 -6.84
C ASP A 574 -22.78 18.42 -6.12
N SER A 575 -24.00 18.49 -6.66
CA SER A 575 -25.12 19.22 -6.02
C SER A 575 -25.55 18.58 -4.69
N MET A 576 -25.62 17.27 -4.65
CA MET A 576 -26.01 16.52 -3.46
C MET A 576 -24.98 16.70 -2.33
N TYR A 577 -23.67 16.57 -2.62
CA TYR A 577 -22.63 16.79 -1.62
C TYR A 577 -22.55 18.24 -1.15
N ALA A 578 -22.73 19.19 -2.07
CA ALA A 578 -22.79 20.62 -1.72
C ALA A 578 -23.98 20.89 -0.76
N TYR A 579 -25.15 20.33 -1.05
CA TYR A 579 -26.28 20.43 -0.16
C TYR A 579 -25.98 19.86 1.23
N TYR A 580 -25.43 18.63 1.32
CA TYR A 580 -25.12 18.00 2.61
C TYR A 580 -24.17 18.86 3.44
N PHE A 581 -23.11 19.40 2.83
CA PHE A 581 -22.16 20.24 3.53
C PHE A 581 -22.80 21.56 4.02
N PHE A 582 -23.36 22.35 3.11
CA PHE A 582 -23.87 23.67 3.46
C PHE A 582 -25.09 23.58 4.38
N ARG A 583 -25.91 22.58 4.24
CA ARG A 583 -27.04 22.31 5.12
C ARG A 583 -26.56 21.92 6.53
N MET A 584 -25.59 21.04 6.63
CA MET A 584 -25.03 20.57 7.91
C MET A 584 -24.56 21.75 8.79
N ILE A 585 -23.87 22.73 8.22
CA ILE A 585 -23.33 23.86 8.96
C ILE A 585 -24.35 25.03 9.16
N SER A 586 -25.51 24.99 8.52
CA SER A 586 -26.42 26.14 8.43
C SER A 586 -26.97 26.63 9.75
N ARG A 587 -27.21 25.73 10.73
CA ARG A 587 -27.80 26.06 12.02
C ARG A 587 -26.81 25.89 13.18
N ALA A 588 -25.57 25.60 12.90
CA ALA A 588 -24.53 25.51 13.92
C ALA A 588 -24.17 26.91 14.46
N GLU A 589 -23.72 26.97 15.71
CA GLU A 589 -23.14 28.16 16.32
C GLU A 589 -21.62 28.20 16.06
N ASN A 590 -20.95 27.04 16.24
CA ASN A 590 -19.52 26.89 16.03
C ASN A 590 -19.25 25.73 15.08
N VAL A 591 -18.45 25.99 14.06
CA VAL A 591 -18.03 25.02 13.04
C VAL A 591 -16.50 24.99 12.98
N PHE A 592 -15.94 23.80 13.04
CA PHE A 592 -14.52 23.54 12.92
C PHE A 592 -14.28 22.61 11.74
N LEU A 593 -13.54 23.05 10.74
CA LEU A 593 -13.24 22.32 9.51
C LEU A 593 -11.75 21.96 9.51
N LEU A 594 -11.44 20.69 9.69
CA LEU A 594 -10.09 20.17 9.74
C LEU A 594 -9.71 19.53 8.41
N TYR A 595 -8.53 19.83 7.87
CA TYR A 595 -8.01 19.19 6.68
C TYR A 595 -6.55 18.78 6.85
N ASP A 596 -6.14 17.70 6.18
CA ASP A 596 -4.76 17.25 6.16
C ASP A 596 -3.96 18.06 5.14
N SER A 597 -2.97 18.81 5.61
CA SER A 597 -2.15 19.70 4.77
C SER A 597 -0.88 19.04 4.24
N ARG A 598 -0.63 17.75 4.52
CA ARG A 598 0.57 17.07 4.01
C ARG A 598 0.50 16.89 2.51
N VAL A 599 1.65 17.07 1.88
CA VAL A 599 1.86 16.71 0.47
C VAL A 599 2.53 15.34 0.43
N GLN A 600 1.81 14.31 -0.01
CA GLN A 600 2.35 12.96 -0.16
C GLN A 600 2.18 12.49 -1.60
N GLY A 601 3.28 12.33 -2.32
CA GLY A 601 3.28 11.87 -3.70
C GLY A 601 2.36 12.68 -4.62
N VAL A 602 1.37 12.05 -5.22
CA VAL A 602 0.36 12.69 -6.08
C VAL A 602 -0.76 13.36 -5.28
N SER A 603 -0.86 13.12 -3.97
CA SER A 603 -1.84 13.74 -3.08
C SER A 603 -1.34 15.12 -2.65
N SER A 604 -2.10 16.16 -3.01
CA SER A 604 -1.65 17.55 -2.85
C SER A 604 -1.90 18.16 -1.46
N GLY A 605 -2.47 17.43 -0.50
CA GLY A 605 -2.89 18.02 0.80
C GLY A 605 -3.83 19.22 0.64
N GLU A 606 -4.57 19.29 -0.47
CA GLU A 606 -5.39 20.45 -0.85
C GLU A 606 -6.68 20.47 -0.04
N GLU A 607 -7.00 21.66 0.50
CA GLU A 607 -8.27 21.91 1.18
C GLU A 607 -9.47 21.72 0.24
N SER A 608 -10.59 21.27 0.79
CA SER A 608 -11.85 21.10 0.06
C SER A 608 -12.28 22.41 -0.61
N ARG A 609 -12.85 22.29 -1.82
CA ARG A 609 -13.49 23.41 -2.51
C ARG A 609 -14.56 24.13 -1.67
N TYR A 610 -15.17 23.45 -0.73
CA TYR A 610 -16.17 24.05 0.16
C TYR A 610 -15.53 25.02 1.16
N ILE A 611 -14.34 24.72 1.66
CA ILE A 611 -13.56 25.65 2.47
C ILE A 611 -13.24 26.91 1.64
N LYS A 612 -12.78 26.74 0.40
CA LYS A 612 -12.50 27.84 -0.52
C LYS A 612 -13.74 28.69 -0.81
N GLN A 613 -14.89 28.06 -1.02
CA GLN A 613 -16.16 28.78 -1.21
C GLN A 613 -16.56 29.56 0.04
N LEU A 614 -16.44 28.97 1.23
CA LEU A 614 -16.71 29.69 2.49
C LEU A 614 -15.79 30.89 2.67
N ALA A 615 -14.49 30.74 2.36
CA ALA A 615 -13.51 31.80 2.52
C ALA A 615 -13.69 32.95 1.51
N GLN A 616 -14.01 32.62 0.26
CA GLN A 616 -13.99 33.59 -0.85
C GLN A 616 -15.37 34.13 -1.18
N VAL A 617 -16.42 33.30 -1.19
CA VAL A 617 -17.79 33.68 -1.63
C VAL A 617 -18.64 34.11 -0.45
N TYR A 618 -18.59 33.34 0.65
CA TYR A 618 -19.43 33.56 1.82
C TYR A 618 -18.71 34.24 2.98
N ASN A 619 -17.49 34.79 2.73
CA ASN A 619 -16.72 35.49 3.75
C ASN A 619 -17.39 36.78 4.16
N ARG A 620 -18.14 36.72 5.25
CA ARG A 620 -18.78 37.89 5.91
C ARG A 620 -17.99 38.37 7.13
N GLY A 621 -16.67 38.19 7.14
CA GLY A 621 -15.76 38.65 8.20
C GLY A 621 -15.78 37.82 9.48
N ARG A 622 -16.24 36.55 9.42
CA ARG A 622 -16.34 35.65 10.58
C ARG A 622 -15.57 34.35 10.42
N ASN A 623 -14.73 34.23 9.40
CA ASN A 623 -13.93 33.01 9.19
C ASN A 623 -12.57 33.20 9.88
N HIS A 624 -12.27 32.34 10.84
CA HIS A 624 -10.94 32.25 11.48
C HIS A 624 -10.17 31.10 10.86
N GLN A 625 -9.02 31.42 10.27
CA GLN A 625 -8.12 30.37 9.78
C GLN A 625 -6.98 30.20 10.78
N VAL A 626 -6.83 28.99 11.31
CA VAL A 626 -5.73 28.61 12.18
C VAL A 626 -4.92 27.55 11.45
N ILE A 627 -3.67 27.83 11.21
CA ILE A 627 -2.71 26.86 10.69
C ILE A 627 -2.06 26.24 11.92
N TYR A 628 -2.39 24.98 12.20
CA TYR A 628 -1.56 24.17 13.10
C TYR A 628 -0.31 23.82 12.31
N ASP A 629 0.70 24.60 12.47
CA ASP A 629 2.02 24.21 12.06
C ASP A 629 2.57 23.30 13.16
N TYR A 630 2.44 21.97 12.94
CA TYR A 630 3.42 21.09 13.51
C TYR A 630 4.70 21.24 12.65
N SER A 631 5.27 22.46 12.59
CA SER A 631 6.68 22.53 12.45
C SER A 631 7.16 21.74 13.66
N VAL A 632 7.36 20.45 13.43
CA VAL A 632 8.37 19.74 14.14
C VAL A 632 9.51 20.74 14.09
N PHE A 633 9.77 21.47 15.19
CA PHE A 633 11.07 22.05 15.39
C PHE A 633 11.96 20.91 14.91
N ALA A 634 12.75 21.14 13.86
CA ALA A 634 13.79 20.22 13.52
C ALA A 634 14.58 20.09 14.81
N ILE A 635 14.14 19.18 15.66
CA ILE A 635 14.94 18.72 16.77
C ILE A 635 16.10 18.22 15.98
N GLU A 636 17.22 18.97 16.01
CA GLU A 636 18.48 18.43 15.53
C GLU A 636 18.54 17.07 16.15
N GLU A 637 18.31 16.04 15.35
CA GLU A 637 18.26 14.67 15.87
C GLU A 637 19.56 14.47 16.60
N PRO A 638 19.54 14.25 17.93
CA PRO A 638 20.78 14.17 18.69
C PRO A 638 21.57 13.02 18.07
N SER A 639 22.78 13.31 17.62
CA SER A 639 23.67 12.28 17.07
C SER A 639 23.77 11.16 18.09
N ILE A 640 23.43 9.94 17.66
CA ILE A 640 23.49 8.77 18.56
C ILE A 640 24.95 8.54 18.94
N SER A 641 25.19 8.51 20.24
CA SER A 641 26.51 8.27 20.83
C SER A 641 26.41 7.19 21.90
N ILE A 642 27.14 6.09 21.74
CA ILE A 642 27.15 4.96 22.66
C ILE A 642 28.46 4.95 23.46
N ARG A 643 28.35 5.17 24.76
CA ARG A 643 29.48 5.02 25.68
C ARG A 643 29.85 3.55 25.86
N LYS A 644 31.14 3.26 25.95
CA LYS A 644 31.62 1.90 26.13
C LYS A 644 31.44 1.46 27.58
N THR A 645 30.40 0.71 27.87
CA THR A 645 30.09 0.10 29.15
C THR A 645 31.00 -1.09 29.42
N ASP A 646 31.00 -1.62 30.66
CA ASP A 646 31.78 -2.81 31.02
C ASP A 646 31.43 -4.02 30.15
N ARG A 647 30.13 -4.19 29.75
CA ARG A 647 29.69 -5.21 28.82
C ARG A 647 30.33 -5.03 27.43
N ILE A 648 30.32 -3.83 26.91
CA ILE A 648 30.90 -3.52 25.59
C ILE A 648 32.42 -3.75 25.64
N MET A 649 33.10 -3.30 26.71
CA MET A 649 34.54 -3.52 26.89
C MET A 649 34.90 -4.99 27.01
N SER A 650 34.07 -5.80 27.66
CA SER A 650 34.26 -7.26 27.70
C SER A 650 34.25 -7.86 26.31
N ILE A 651 33.25 -7.50 25.46
CA ILE A 651 33.14 -7.97 24.07
C ILE A 651 34.32 -7.47 23.20
N LEU A 652 34.74 -6.23 23.42
CA LEU A 652 35.91 -5.69 22.70
C LEU A 652 37.23 -6.41 23.10
N ASN A 653 37.34 -6.87 24.33
CA ASN A 653 38.49 -7.64 24.77
C ASN A 653 38.62 -9.01 24.07
N ASP A 654 37.51 -9.60 23.59
CA ASP A 654 37.55 -10.84 22.79
C ASP A 654 38.32 -10.65 21.47
N PHE A 655 38.41 -9.42 20.96
CA PHE A 655 39.22 -9.08 19.78
C PHE A 655 40.73 -8.95 20.09
N ARG A 656 41.12 -9.00 21.37
CA ARG A 656 42.52 -8.90 21.86
C ARG A 656 43.00 -10.15 22.57
N SER A 657 42.06 -10.92 23.09
CA SER A 657 42.38 -12.12 23.88
C SER A 657 42.90 -13.26 23.02
N THR A 658 43.93 -13.96 23.52
CA THR A 658 44.46 -15.18 22.94
C THR A 658 44.24 -16.41 23.83
N GLU A 659 43.68 -16.21 25.02
CA GLU A 659 43.60 -17.24 26.08
C GLU A 659 42.32 -18.08 25.99
N ASP A 660 41.20 -17.49 25.58
CA ASP A 660 39.90 -18.17 25.45
C ASP A 660 39.63 -18.57 24.01
N LYS A 661 39.93 -19.80 23.65
CA LYS A 661 39.82 -20.28 22.25
C LYS A 661 38.40 -20.32 21.69
N ASP A 662 37.40 -20.37 22.55
CA ASP A 662 35.99 -20.50 22.10
C ASP A 662 35.34 -19.15 21.79
N ASN A 663 35.92 -18.03 22.26
CA ASN A 663 35.37 -16.67 22.09
C ASN A 663 36.30 -15.71 21.35
N ILE A 664 37.32 -16.19 20.67
CA ILE A 664 38.22 -15.32 19.89
C ILE A 664 37.46 -14.62 18.76
N ARG A 665 37.50 -13.30 18.80
CA ARG A 665 36.97 -12.45 17.71
C ARG A 665 38.11 -11.82 16.93
N TYR A 666 37.88 -11.58 15.64
CA TYR A 666 38.88 -11.00 14.75
C TYR A 666 38.37 -9.69 14.12
N LEU A 667 39.24 -8.69 14.08
CA LEU A 667 39.06 -7.54 13.20
C LEU A 667 39.58 -7.89 11.80
N SER A 668 38.93 -7.37 10.81
CA SER A 668 39.31 -7.44 9.39
C SER A 668 39.53 -6.05 8.83
N ALA A 669 40.16 -5.94 7.66
CA ALA A 669 40.23 -4.67 6.96
C ALA A 669 38.86 -4.03 6.71
N SER A 670 37.84 -4.86 6.41
CA SER A 670 36.46 -4.38 6.28
C SER A 670 35.87 -3.85 7.59
N SER A 671 36.24 -4.45 8.74
CA SER A 671 35.82 -3.96 10.06
C SER A 671 36.41 -2.58 10.35
N ILE A 672 37.70 -2.38 10.04
CA ILE A 672 38.37 -1.09 10.19
C ILE A 672 37.76 -0.03 9.26
N ASN A 673 37.50 -0.39 8.00
CA ASN A 673 36.78 0.47 7.05
C ASN A 673 35.39 0.86 7.58
N THR A 674 34.65 -0.10 8.17
CA THR A 674 33.33 0.17 8.76
C THR A 674 33.42 1.16 9.94
N TYR A 675 34.45 1.02 10.80
CA TYR A 675 34.67 1.96 11.90
C TYR A 675 34.96 3.37 11.41
N LEU A 676 35.79 3.51 10.36
CA LEU A 676 36.11 4.80 9.72
C LEU A 676 34.89 5.40 9.03
N ASP A 677 34.02 4.60 8.44
CA ASP A 677 32.79 5.06 7.83
C ASP A 677 31.79 5.58 8.86
N CYS A 678 31.54 4.78 9.87
CA CYS A 678 30.59 5.09 10.93
C CYS A 678 30.86 4.19 12.16
N GLN A 679 31.30 4.81 13.26
CA GLN A 679 31.61 4.08 14.49
C GLN A 679 30.36 3.39 15.07
N PHE A 680 29.19 4.01 14.96
CA PHE A 680 27.92 3.42 15.39
C PHE A 680 27.55 2.18 14.55
N LYS A 681 27.78 2.20 13.23
CA LYS A 681 27.62 1.01 12.37
C LYS A 681 28.53 -0.12 12.80
N PHE A 682 29.79 0.18 13.11
CA PHE A 682 30.75 -0.80 13.65
C PHE A 682 30.22 -1.41 14.96
N TYR A 683 29.71 -0.59 15.89
CA TYR A 683 29.10 -1.05 17.12
C TYR A 683 27.97 -2.04 16.86
N LEU A 684 27.00 -1.67 16.01
CA LEU A 684 25.86 -2.55 15.71
C LEU A 684 26.31 -3.88 15.09
N GLN A 685 27.25 -3.86 14.15
CA GLN A 685 27.68 -5.08 13.44
C GLN A 685 28.66 -5.95 14.23
N LYS A 686 29.64 -5.33 14.92
CA LYS A 686 30.74 -6.08 15.51
C LYS A 686 30.59 -6.31 17.00
N VAL A 687 29.91 -5.44 17.73
CA VAL A 687 29.66 -5.56 19.16
C VAL A 687 28.30 -6.23 19.43
N GLU A 688 27.21 -5.70 18.82
CA GLU A 688 25.88 -6.26 19.02
C GLU A 688 25.55 -7.42 18.06
N GLY A 689 26.34 -7.61 17.02
CA GLY A 689 26.18 -8.76 16.11
C GLY A 689 25.03 -8.66 15.12
N PHE A 690 24.46 -7.47 14.90
CA PHE A 690 23.44 -7.28 13.88
C PHE A 690 24.01 -7.56 12.50
N GLN A 691 23.34 -8.42 11.77
CA GLN A 691 23.66 -8.75 10.39
C GLN A 691 22.59 -8.19 9.45
N GLU A 692 22.94 -7.97 8.20
CA GLU A 692 22.00 -7.68 7.15
C GLU A 692 21.20 -8.95 6.86
N GLU A 693 19.86 -8.83 6.85
CA GLU A 693 19.02 -9.93 6.41
C GLU A 693 19.20 -10.14 4.91
N ASP A 694 19.39 -11.39 4.49
CA ASP A 694 19.40 -11.72 3.07
C ASP A 694 18.05 -11.32 2.48
N SER A 695 18.03 -10.46 1.47
CA SER A 695 16.83 -10.08 0.72
C SER A 695 16.83 -10.72 -0.66
N VAL A 696 15.65 -11.09 -1.15
CA VAL A 696 15.51 -11.56 -2.52
C VAL A 696 15.65 -10.36 -3.46
N THR A 697 16.54 -10.47 -4.44
CA THR A 697 16.80 -9.39 -5.40
C THR A 697 16.47 -9.83 -6.81
N ASP A 698 15.85 -8.95 -7.59
CA ASP A 698 15.51 -9.18 -9.01
C ASP A 698 16.75 -9.33 -9.89
N PHE A 699 17.85 -8.67 -9.49
CA PHE A 699 19.13 -8.66 -10.20
C PHE A 699 20.26 -9.00 -9.24
N ILE A 700 21.34 -9.57 -9.79
CA ILE A 700 22.53 -9.83 -8.99
C ILE A 700 23.06 -8.51 -8.39
N ASP A 701 23.18 -8.45 -7.08
CA ASP A 701 23.79 -7.33 -6.40
C ASP A 701 25.31 -7.28 -6.62
N SER A 702 25.90 -6.10 -6.41
CA SER A 702 27.34 -5.88 -6.67
C SER A 702 28.24 -6.75 -5.80
N SER A 703 27.83 -7.13 -4.59
CA SER A 703 28.61 -7.98 -3.68
C SER A 703 28.61 -9.43 -4.17
N THR A 704 27.42 -9.96 -4.47
CA THR A 704 27.26 -11.32 -5.03
C THR A 704 27.98 -11.44 -6.38
N PHE A 705 27.90 -10.41 -7.25
CA PHE A 705 28.65 -10.39 -8.50
C PHE A 705 30.17 -10.44 -8.27
N GLY A 706 30.67 -9.67 -7.30
CA GLY A 706 32.06 -9.73 -6.86
C GLY A 706 32.45 -11.15 -6.44
N THR A 707 31.65 -11.76 -5.57
CA THR A 707 31.90 -13.14 -5.07
C THR A 707 31.96 -14.16 -6.21
N VAL A 708 31.08 -14.03 -7.23
CA VAL A 708 31.11 -14.93 -8.41
C VAL A 708 32.43 -14.77 -9.20
N VAL A 709 32.90 -13.53 -9.41
CA VAL A 709 34.14 -13.26 -10.12
C VAL A 709 35.34 -13.78 -9.34
N HIS A 710 35.43 -13.52 -8.03
CA HIS A 710 36.49 -14.05 -7.15
C HIS A 710 36.50 -15.58 -7.17
N GLY A 711 35.35 -16.21 -7.02
CA GLY A 711 35.24 -17.68 -7.10
C GLY A 711 35.62 -18.25 -8.47
N ALA A 712 35.38 -17.55 -9.56
CA ALA A 712 35.84 -17.94 -10.89
C ALA A 712 37.38 -17.86 -10.99
N MET A 713 37.99 -16.80 -10.46
CA MET A 713 39.44 -16.64 -10.45
C MET A 713 40.14 -17.67 -9.54
N GLU A 714 39.57 -17.93 -8.33
CA GLU A 714 40.01 -18.98 -7.44
C GLU A 714 39.98 -20.37 -8.12
N LYS A 715 38.86 -20.71 -8.76
CA LYS A 715 38.69 -21.98 -9.47
C LYS A 715 39.69 -22.12 -10.64
N LEU A 716 40.03 -21.02 -11.30
CA LEU A 716 40.95 -20.96 -12.41
C LEU A 716 42.38 -21.24 -11.97
N TYR A 717 42.86 -20.47 -10.97
CA TYR A 717 44.26 -20.55 -10.51
C TYR A 717 44.48 -21.65 -9.48
N GLY A 718 43.45 -22.08 -8.75
CA GLY A 718 43.52 -23.04 -7.64
C GLY A 718 44.19 -22.42 -6.42
N ARG A 719 44.41 -23.25 -5.38
CA ARG A 719 44.97 -22.80 -4.09
C ARG A 719 46.46 -23.13 -3.92
N GLU A 720 46.97 -24.07 -4.72
CA GLU A 720 48.34 -24.57 -4.60
C GLU A 720 49.35 -23.76 -5.44
N PRO A 721 50.55 -23.58 -4.96
CA PRO A 721 51.61 -22.89 -5.70
C PRO A 721 51.93 -23.62 -7.02
N ARG A 722 52.16 -22.84 -8.08
CA ARG A 722 52.53 -23.38 -9.38
C ARG A 722 53.17 -22.34 -10.28
N HIS A 723 53.99 -22.83 -11.20
CA HIS A 723 54.53 -21.98 -12.28
C HIS A 723 53.47 -21.80 -13.36
N ILE A 724 53.20 -20.56 -13.73
CA ILE A 724 52.25 -20.17 -14.77
C ILE A 724 53.03 -19.78 -16.00
N ASP A 725 52.83 -20.47 -17.09
CA ASP A 725 53.46 -20.26 -18.37
C ASP A 725 52.44 -20.16 -19.52
N SER A 726 52.90 -20.10 -20.75
CA SER A 726 52.03 -20.02 -21.92
C SER A 726 51.09 -21.23 -22.05
N ALA A 727 51.52 -22.43 -21.64
CA ALA A 727 50.70 -23.64 -21.72
C ALA A 727 49.46 -23.58 -20.77
N PHE A 728 49.61 -22.90 -19.63
CA PHE A 728 48.48 -22.63 -18.75
C PHE A 728 47.40 -21.80 -19.46
N PHE A 729 47.78 -20.73 -20.13
CA PHE A 729 46.82 -19.86 -20.81
C PHE A 729 46.22 -20.54 -22.05
N ASP A 730 46.96 -21.35 -22.81
CA ASP A 730 46.47 -22.10 -23.97
C ASP A 730 45.35 -23.10 -23.62
N ARG A 731 45.26 -23.53 -22.36
CA ARG A 731 44.18 -24.36 -21.86
C ARG A 731 42.83 -23.61 -21.84
N TYR A 732 42.84 -22.31 -21.52
CA TYR A 732 41.65 -21.51 -21.31
C TYR A 732 41.37 -20.53 -22.45
N LEU A 733 42.38 -20.13 -23.20
CA LEU A 733 42.31 -19.17 -24.30
C LEU A 733 42.85 -19.78 -25.61
N ARG A 734 42.13 -19.58 -26.70
CA ARG A 734 42.63 -19.91 -28.05
C ARG A 734 42.87 -18.63 -28.82
N ASN A 735 44.07 -18.51 -29.43
CA ASN A 735 44.36 -17.42 -30.35
C ASN A 735 43.76 -17.74 -31.73
N LYS A 736 42.78 -16.95 -32.17
CA LYS A 736 42.13 -17.06 -33.47
C LYS A 736 42.21 -15.71 -34.17
N ASN A 737 43.07 -15.63 -35.21
CA ASN A 737 43.23 -14.40 -35.99
C ASN A 737 43.58 -13.15 -35.15
N LYS A 738 44.58 -13.28 -34.25
CA LYS A 738 44.98 -12.22 -33.29
C LYS A 738 43.92 -11.81 -32.26
N THR A 739 42.85 -12.57 -32.14
CA THR A 739 41.83 -12.39 -31.11
C THR A 739 41.78 -13.61 -30.19
N TYR A 740 41.76 -13.42 -28.89
CA TYR A 740 41.59 -14.51 -27.93
C TYR A 740 40.13 -14.88 -27.80
N VAL A 741 39.84 -16.20 -27.92
CA VAL A 741 38.50 -16.78 -27.75
C VAL A 741 38.59 -17.77 -26.61
N GLU A 742 37.54 -17.84 -25.80
CA GLU A 742 37.36 -18.76 -24.68
C GLU A 742 37.33 -20.22 -25.13
N THR A 743 37.81 -21.11 -24.29
CA THR A 743 37.71 -22.56 -24.45
C THR A 743 36.53 -23.12 -23.62
N ILE A 744 36.14 -24.35 -23.90
CA ILE A 744 35.15 -25.08 -23.08
C ILE A 744 35.58 -25.20 -21.61
N GLU A 745 36.90 -25.29 -21.36
CA GLU A 745 37.42 -25.34 -19.99
C GLU A 745 37.17 -24.01 -19.23
N LEU A 746 37.33 -22.86 -19.90
CA LEU A 746 36.98 -21.59 -19.30
C LEU A 746 35.46 -21.46 -19.06
N GLU A 747 34.64 -21.91 -20.01
CA GLU A 747 33.19 -21.95 -19.86
C GLU A 747 32.75 -22.80 -18.63
N LYS A 748 33.40 -23.94 -18.39
CA LYS A 748 33.14 -24.77 -17.20
C LYS A 748 33.50 -24.04 -15.91
N VAL A 749 34.59 -23.29 -15.86
CA VAL A 749 35.00 -22.53 -14.68
C VAL A 749 33.96 -21.46 -14.35
N VAL A 750 33.54 -20.69 -15.34
CA VAL A 750 32.54 -19.62 -15.16
C VAL A 750 31.18 -20.19 -14.79
N THR A 751 30.75 -21.26 -15.46
CA THR A 751 29.52 -21.99 -15.15
C THR A 751 29.53 -22.45 -13.71
N TYR A 752 30.60 -23.07 -13.25
CA TYR A 752 30.76 -23.50 -11.87
C TYR A 752 30.60 -22.33 -10.90
N ALA A 753 31.29 -21.22 -11.14
CA ALA A 753 31.27 -20.06 -10.25
C ALA A 753 29.85 -19.43 -10.15
N VAL A 754 29.18 -19.28 -11.30
CA VAL A 754 27.81 -18.73 -11.32
C VAL A 754 26.84 -19.66 -10.59
N ASN A 755 26.87 -20.94 -10.85
CA ASN A 755 25.96 -21.88 -10.20
C ASN A 755 26.25 -22.02 -8.70
N LYS A 756 27.53 -22.01 -8.28
CA LYS A 756 27.95 -22.14 -6.89
C LYS A 756 27.59 -20.90 -6.07
N TYR A 757 27.96 -19.71 -6.55
CA TYR A 757 27.92 -18.48 -5.74
C TYR A 757 26.65 -17.63 -5.97
N TYR A 758 26.07 -17.70 -7.17
CA TYR A 758 24.82 -16.98 -7.46
C TYR A 758 23.59 -17.87 -7.26
N LYS A 759 23.54 -19.05 -7.92
CA LYS A 759 22.41 -19.98 -7.77
C LYS A 759 22.47 -20.81 -6.49
N ARG A 760 23.58 -20.80 -5.78
CA ARG A 760 23.83 -21.53 -4.53
C ARG A 760 23.52 -23.05 -4.66
N LEU A 761 23.85 -23.62 -5.83
CA LEU A 761 23.64 -25.05 -6.11
C LEU A 761 24.67 -25.91 -5.42
N ASP A 762 24.30 -27.18 -5.17
CA ASP A 762 25.20 -28.19 -4.68
C ASP A 762 26.31 -28.50 -5.69
N GLU A 763 27.47 -28.95 -5.21
CA GLU A 763 28.68 -29.13 -6.02
C GLU A 763 28.48 -30.06 -7.22
N SER A 764 27.59 -31.08 -7.11
CA SER A 764 27.23 -31.99 -8.19
C SER A 764 26.51 -31.30 -9.37
N ARG A 765 25.81 -30.20 -9.10
CA ARG A 765 25.01 -29.44 -10.07
C ARG A 765 25.70 -28.18 -10.60
N CYS A 766 26.86 -27.80 -10.02
CA CYS A 766 27.55 -26.58 -10.40
C CYS A 766 28.02 -26.53 -11.86
N TYR A 767 28.11 -27.68 -12.56
CA TYR A 767 28.48 -27.76 -13.97
C TYR A 767 27.29 -27.83 -14.94
N GLU A 768 26.07 -27.79 -14.46
CA GLU A 768 24.86 -27.71 -15.31
C GLU A 768 24.86 -26.37 -16.09
N LYS A 769 24.37 -26.43 -17.34
CA LYS A 769 24.29 -25.21 -18.15
C LYS A 769 23.39 -24.16 -17.49
N PRO A 770 23.86 -22.94 -17.26
CA PRO A 770 23.03 -21.87 -16.70
C PRO A 770 21.86 -21.55 -17.63
N THR A 771 20.73 -21.20 -17.07
CA THR A 771 19.52 -20.79 -17.80
C THR A 771 19.09 -19.39 -17.35
N ASP A 772 18.30 -18.75 -18.19
CA ASP A 772 17.67 -17.47 -17.88
C ASP A 772 18.69 -16.37 -17.52
N GLU A 773 18.45 -15.68 -16.41
CA GLU A 773 19.32 -14.63 -15.90
C GLU A 773 20.76 -15.12 -15.60
N ALA A 774 20.91 -16.34 -15.08
CA ALA A 774 22.23 -16.92 -14.81
C ALA A 774 23.09 -17.08 -16.07
N ASP A 775 22.48 -17.31 -17.23
CA ASP A 775 23.18 -17.34 -18.51
C ASP A 775 23.72 -15.94 -18.90
N LEU A 776 22.93 -14.89 -18.63
CA LEU A 776 23.38 -13.51 -18.84
C LEU A 776 24.56 -13.16 -17.90
N ILE A 777 24.43 -13.51 -16.62
CA ILE A 777 25.49 -13.29 -15.63
C ILE A 777 26.76 -14.06 -16.05
N ALA A 778 26.63 -15.32 -16.48
CA ALA A 778 27.73 -16.12 -16.94
C ALA A 778 28.47 -15.47 -18.14
N LYS A 779 27.77 -14.85 -19.07
CA LYS A 779 28.34 -14.12 -20.18
C LYS A 779 29.12 -12.89 -19.72
N ILE A 780 28.60 -12.15 -18.74
CA ILE A 780 29.30 -10.95 -18.20
C ILE A 780 30.54 -11.38 -17.41
N VAL A 781 30.44 -12.39 -16.56
CA VAL A 781 31.58 -12.95 -15.80
C VAL A 781 32.62 -13.50 -16.75
N MET A 782 32.21 -14.20 -17.83
CA MET A 782 33.08 -14.71 -18.87
C MET A 782 33.88 -13.57 -19.50
N TYR A 783 33.25 -12.45 -19.84
CA TYR A 783 33.92 -11.28 -20.38
C TYR A 783 35.02 -10.77 -19.44
N TYR A 784 34.72 -10.63 -18.14
CA TYR A 784 35.70 -10.15 -17.15
C TYR A 784 36.86 -11.12 -16.94
N VAL A 785 36.53 -12.40 -16.70
CA VAL A 785 37.57 -13.42 -16.45
C VAL A 785 38.48 -13.64 -17.69
N LYS A 786 37.88 -13.66 -18.89
CA LYS A 786 38.66 -13.77 -20.13
C LYS A 786 39.61 -12.59 -20.30
N ASN A 787 39.16 -11.36 -20.10
CA ASN A 787 40.02 -10.19 -20.22
C ASN A 787 41.13 -10.18 -19.17
N ALA A 788 40.82 -10.60 -17.94
CA ALA A 788 41.80 -10.79 -16.88
C ALA A 788 42.91 -11.78 -17.30
N LEU A 789 42.53 -12.94 -17.83
CA LEU A 789 43.47 -13.93 -18.34
C LEU A 789 44.35 -13.40 -19.49
N ILE A 790 43.79 -12.61 -20.40
CA ILE A 790 44.54 -11.97 -21.47
C ILE A 790 45.61 -11.03 -20.91
N GLN A 791 45.27 -10.28 -19.84
CA GLN A 791 46.23 -9.40 -19.20
C GLN A 791 47.34 -10.19 -18.47
N ASP A 792 46.97 -11.24 -17.74
CA ASP A 792 47.93 -12.11 -17.08
C ASP A 792 48.85 -12.81 -18.08
N HIS A 793 48.35 -13.24 -19.23
CA HIS A 793 49.16 -13.79 -20.30
C HIS A 793 50.21 -12.79 -20.85
N ARG A 794 49.89 -11.49 -20.83
CA ARG A 794 50.84 -10.41 -21.24
C ARG A 794 51.97 -10.16 -20.22
N LEU A 795 51.78 -10.57 -18.94
CA LEU A 795 52.84 -10.50 -17.94
C LEU A 795 54.00 -11.46 -18.25
N GLY A 796 53.79 -12.45 -19.11
CA GLY A 796 54.71 -13.55 -19.31
C GLY A 796 54.58 -14.66 -18.28
N ALA A 797 55.66 -15.44 -18.10
CA ALA A 797 55.66 -16.48 -17.09
C ALA A 797 55.87 -15.88 -15.68
N PHE A 798 55.14 -16.41 -14.68
CA PHE A 798 55.26 -15.99 -13.29
C PHE A 798 54.97 -17.16 -12.32
N ASP A 799 55.43 -17.02 -11.08
CA ASP A 799 55.19 -18.02 -10.03
C ASP A 799 53.99 -17.61 -9.19
N TYR A 800 52.93 -18.39 -9.35
CA TYR A 800 51.71 -18.22 -8.56
C TYR A 800 51.88 -18.91 -7.21
N VAL A 801 51.55 -18.21 -6.11
CA VAL A 801 51.76 -18.70 -4.74
C VAL A 801 50.44 -19.22 -4.11
N ALA A 802 49.39 -18.42 -4.13
CA ALA A 802 48.12 -18.79 -3.53
C ALA A 802 46.96 -17.89 -3.97
N SER A 803 45.72 -18.41 -3.89
CA SER A 803 44.52 -17.59 -3.87
C SER A 803 43.72 -17.81 -2.57
N GLU A 804 42.93 -16.82 -2.20
CA GLU A 804 42.09 -16.84 -0.99
C GLU A 804 42.87 -17.27 0.26
N LYS A 805 44.13 -16.80 0.37
CA LYS A 805 45.05 -17.15 1.49
C LYS A 805 44.50 -16.54 2.77
N GLU A 806 44.07 -17.39 3.69
CA GLU A 806 43.65 -16.99 5.01
C GLU A 806 44.86 -16.71 5.90
N LEU A 807 44.88 -15.54 6.54
CA LEU A 807 45.80 -15.18 7.59
C LEU A 807 44.96 -14.84 8.84
N ALA A 808 45.20 -15.52 9.94
CA ALA A 808 44.54 -15.29 11.22
C ALA A 808 45.56 -15.37 12.35
N PHE A 809 45.84 -14.22 12.97
CA PHE A 809 46.91 -14.14 13.99
C PHE A 809 46.64 -12.95 14.92
N ASN A 810 47.29 -12.99 16.10
CA ASN A 810 47.36 -11.81 16.95
C ASN A 810 48.44 -10.87 16.44
N TRP A 811 48.02 -9.69 15.97
CA TRP A 811 48.92 -8.70 15.42
C TRP A 811 49.40 -7.73 16.49
N ASP A 812 50.66 -7.86 16.90
CA ASP A 812 51.33 -6.86 17.74
C ASP A 812 51.91 -5.77 16.85
N MET A 813 51.34 -4.55 16.95
CA MET A 813 51.81 -3.39 16.18
C MET A 813 52.79 -2.51 16.95
N GLY A 814 53.24 -2.94 18.14
CA GLY A 814 54.06 -2.14 19.04
C GLY A 814 53.26 -1.11 19.86
N ASP A 815 53.93 -0.40 20.78
CA ASP A 815 53.35 0.62 21.67
C ASP A 815 52.11 0.15 22.47
N GLY A 816 52.09 -1.15 22.81
CA GLY A 816 50.99 -1.75 23.58
C GLY A 816 49.71 -1.97 22.77
N VAL A 817 49.75 -1.87 21.47
CA VAL A 817 48.63 -2.10 20.56
C VAL A 817 48.73 -3.50 19.96
N SER A 818 47.87 -4.41 20.43
CA SER A 818 47.72 -5.75 19.87
C SER A 818 46.23 -6.10 19.68
N PHE A 819 45.93 -6.86 18.61
CA PHE A 819 44.56 -7.32 18.34
C PHE A 819 44.58 -8.54 17.41
N ASN A 820 43.53 -9.33 17.44
CA ASN A 820 43.38 -10.47 16.56
C ASN A 820 42.93 -9.97 15.19
N PHE A 821 43.74 -10.22 14.17
CA PHE A 821 43.48 -9.82 12.79
C PHE A 821 43.21 -11.04 11.89
N LYS A 822 42.23 -10.94 11.04
CA LYS A 822 41.92 -11.98 10.06
C LYS A 822 41.67 -11.34 8.70
N CYS A 823 42.33 -11.90 7.68
CA CYS A 823 42.07 -11.49 6.30
C CYS A 823 42.15 -12.66 5.34
N PHE A 824 41.57 -12.47 4.17
CA PHE A 824 41.73 -13.36 3.01
C PHE A 824 42.35 -12.54 1.91
N ILE A 825 43.51 -13.04 1.39
CA ILE A 825 44.20 -12.36 0.28
C ILE A 825 43.82 -13.05 -1.01
N ASP A 826 43.22 -12.29 -1.92
CA ASP A 826 42.64 -12.82 -3.16
C ASP A 826 43.64 -13.56 -4.02
N ARG A 827 44.87 -13.00 -4.15
CA ARG A 827 45.96 -13.63 -4.91
C ARG A 827 47.33 -13.16 -4.46
N ILE A 828 48.30 -14.08 -4.44
CA ILE A 828 49.70 -13.84 -4.18
C ILE A 828 50.52 -14.48 -5.29
N ASP A 829 51.44 -13.72 -5.89
CA ASP A 829 52.34 -14.21 -6.94
C ASP A 829 53.73 -13.51 -6.96
N PHE A 830 54.69 -14.13 -7.64
CA PHE A 830 55.97 -13.54 -7.97
C PHE A 830 56.05 -13.23 -9.46
N VAL A 831 56.20 -11.97 -9.79
CA VAL A 831 56.40 -11.49 -11.15
C VAL A 831 57.76 -10.77 -11.26
N GLU A 832 58.58 -11.18 -12.17
CA GLU A 832 59.93 -10.61 -12.34
C GLU A 832 60.74 -10.61 -11.01
N GLY A 833 60.56 -11.64 -10.17
CA GLY A 833 61.25 -11.78 -8.89
C GLY A 833 60.72 -10.92 -7.73
N LYS A 834 59.63 -10.19 -7.93
CA LYS A 834 58.98 -9.38 -6.89
C LYS A 834 57.71 -10.05 -6.43
N LEU A 835 57.51 -10.12 -5.12
CA LEU A 835 56.24 -10.57 -4.51
C LEU A 835 55.18 -9.52 -4.72
N ARG A 836 53.99 -9.94 -5.22
CA ARG A 836 52.82 -9.10 -5.33
C ARG A 836 51.64 -9.64 -4.50
N ILE A 837 50.94 -8.74 -3.86
CA ILE A 837 49.66 -9.01 -3.24
C ILE A 837 48.60 -8.31 -4.08
N VAL A 838 47.66 -9.09 -4.62
CA VAL A 838 46.65 -8.65 -5.57
C VAL A 838 45.31 -8.73 -4.90
N ASP A 839 44.56 -7.64 -4.99
CA ASP A 839 43.16 -7.53 -4.51
C ASP A 839 42.26 -7.29 -5.72
N TYR A 840 41.20 -8.12 -5.86
CA TYR A 840 40.31 -8.10 -6.99
C TYR A 840 39.13 -7.15 -6.72
N LYS A 841 38.85 -6.22 -7.65
CA LYS A 841 37.74 -5.29 -7.56
C LYS A 841 36.91 -5.27 -8.84
N THR A 842 35.62 -5.51 -8.68
CA THR A 842 34.59 -5.42 -9.73
C THR A 842 33.94 -4.03 -9.81
N GLY A 843 34.11 -3.22 -8.77
CA GLY A 843 33.57 -1.87 -8.65
C GLY A 843 34.44 -0.79 -9.33
N SER A 844 34.05 0.48 -9.05
CA SER A 844 34.73 1.68 -9.57
C SER A 844 35.76 2.28 -8.60
N ASP A 845 36.32 1.45 -7.73
CA ASP A 845 37.26 1.91 -6.69
C ASP A 845 38.39 2.79 -7.23
N ASP A 846 38.67 3.88 -6.50
CA ASP A 846 39.79 4.76 -6.83
C ASP A 846 41.10 4.20 -6.25
N VAL A 847 42.09 4.04 -7.11
CA VAL A 847 43.44 3.51 -6.79
C VAL A 847 44.49 4.61 -6.76
N GLN A 848 44.11 5.88 -6.72
CA GLN A 848 45.02 7.00 -6.72
C GLN A 848 45.20 7.56 -5.32
N ILE A 849 46.46 7.78 -4.89
CA ILE A 849 46.77 8.46 -3.62
C ILE A 849 47.12 9.93 -3.93
N SER A 850 46.34 10.85 -3.42
CA SER A 850 46.51 12.27 -3.68
C SER A 850 47.55 12.92 -2.76
N LYS A 851 47.64 12.42 -1.53
CA LYS A 851 48.62 12.88 -0.51
C LYS A 851 49.45 11.72 0.01
N PRO A 852 50.48 11.31 -0.73
CA PRO A 852 51.23 10.10 -0.40
C PRO A 852 52.10 10.22 0.86
N ASP A 853 52.34 11.40 1.37
CA ASP A 853 53.23 11.63 2.50
C ASP A 853 52.59 11.40 3.85
N ASP A 854 51.25 11.46 3.96
CA ASP A 854 50.54 11.28 5.19
C ASP A 854 49.36 10.32 5.15
N PHE A 855 49.02 9.79 3.99
CA PHE A 855 47.85 8.88 3.72
C PHE A 855 46.51 9.42 4.17
N GLU A 856 46.34 10.74 4.27
CA GLU A 856 45.10 11.34 4.77
C GLU A 856 43.87 10.82 4.02
N ASP A 857 43.96 10.63 2.71
CA ASP A 857 42.89 10.13 1.85
C ASP A 857 42.36 8.72 2.22
N LEU A 858 43.17 7.93 2.98
CA LEU A 858 42.77 6.61 3.41
C LEU A 858 41.94 6.62 4.71
N PHE A 859 42.11 7.66 5.52
CA PHE A 859 41.55 7.73 6.87
C PHE A 859 40.53 8.88 7.02
N ALA A 860 40.68 9.96 6.26
CA ALA A 860 39.77 11.07 6.28
C ALA A 860 38.77 10.97 5.11
N PRO A 861 37.50 11.21 5.35
CA PRO A 861 36.49 11.21 4.31
C PRO A 861 36.67 12.44 3.38
N ASP A 862 36.37 12.26 2.08
CA ASP A 862 36.26 13.35 1.12
C ASP A 862 34.98 14.20 1.35
N SER A 863 34.72 15.17 0.49
CA SER A 863 33.53 16.02 0.55
C SER A 863 32.21 15.22 0.47
N ASN A 864 32.21 14.02 -0.05
CA ASN A 864 31.05 13.10 -0.14
C ASN A 864 31.04 12.09 1.01
N GLY A 865 31.98 12.19 1.93
CA GLY A 865 32.14 11.27 3.04
C GLY A 865 32.85 9.97 2.69
N ALA A 866 33.45 9.82 1.49
CA ALA A 866 34.14 8.60 1.06
C ALA A 866 35.62 8.61 1.41
N HIS A 867 36.14 7.45 1.83
CA HIS A 867 37.59 7.20 1.94
C HIS A 867 37.99 6.02 1.05
N LYS A 868 39.29 5.86 0.79
CA LYS A 868 39.82 4.89 -0.18
C LYS A 868 39.92 3.49 0.42
N LYS A 869 38.81 2.81 0.60
CA LYS A 869 38.66 1.51 1.29
C LYS A 869 39.52 0.41 0.68
N ALA A 870 39.54 0.32 -0.65
CA ALA A 870 40.29 -0.73 -1.36
C ALA A 870 41.80 -0.60 -1.12
N LEU A 871 42.32 0.62 -1.12
CA LEU A 871 43.72 0.88 -0.86
C LEU A 871 44.10 0.62 0.59
N LEU A 872 43.29 1.07 1.55
CA LEU A 872 43.52 0.77 2.96
C LEU A 872 43.53 -0.74 3.21
N GLN A 873 42.57 -1.48 2.62
CA GLN A 873 42.53 -2.94 2.68
C GLN A 873 43.79 -3.59 2.18
N LEU A 874 44.22 -3.20 0.98
CA LEU A 874 45.40 -3.79 0.33
C LEU A 874 46.70 -3.52 1.09
N LEU A 875 46.88 -2.29 1.61
CA LEU A 875 48.07 -1.97 2.41
C LEU A 875 48.09 -2.71 3.76
N LEU A 876 46.89 -2.93 4.38
CA LEU A 876 46.79 -3.80 5.55
C LEU A 876 47.16 -5.25 5.21
N TYR A 877 46.78 -5.75 4.02
CA TYR A 877 47.09 -7.11 3.61
C TYR A 877 48.60 -7.30 3.38
N CYS A 878 49.27 -6.32 2.75
CA CYS A 878 50.74 -6.35 2.59
C CYS A 878 51.48 -6.40 3.93
N ASN A 879 51.06 -5.54 4.87
CA ASN A 879 51.67 -5.51 6.20
C ASN A 879 51.36 -6.76 7.03
N ALA A 880 50.11 -7.28 6.94
CA ALA A 880 49.70 -8.51 7.61
C ALA A 880 50.50 -9.73 7.07
N TYR A 881 50.66 -9.83 5.74
CA TYR A 881 51.45 -10.91 5.14
C TYR A 881 52.92 -10.84 5.56
N ALA A 882 53.53 -9.67 5.48
CA ALA A 882 54.92 -9.48 5.89
C ALA A 882 55.15 -9.86 7.35
N THR A 883 54.24 -9.49 8.25
CA THR A 883 54.30 -9.81 9.68
C THR A 883 54.09 -11.30 9.94
N HIS A 884 53.05 -11.89 9.36
CA HIS A 884 52.66 -13.28 9.58
C HIS A 884 53.65 -14.28 9.01
N GLU A 885 54.10 -14.06 7.76
CA GLU A 885 55.04 -14.97 7.06
C GLU A 885 56.52 -14.61 7.31
N HIS A 886 56.77 -13.59 8.15
CA HIS A 886 58.15 -13.09 8.44
C HIS A 886 58.90 -12.71 7.15
N TYR A 887 58.15 -12.13 6.17
CA TYR A 887 58.74 -11.76 4.87
C TYR A 887 59.45 -10.41 4.98
N ALA A 888 60.75 -10.41 4.66
CA ALA A 888 61.64 -9.26 4.86
C ALA A 888 61.80 -8.35 3.65
N ASP A 889 61.54 -8.90 2.46
CA ASP A 889 61.67 -8.14 1.24
C ASP A 889 60.40 -7.30 0.93
N ASP A 890 60.55 -6.42 -0.05
CA ASP A 890 59.44 -5.52 -0.42
C ASP A 890 58.30 -6.24 -1.11
N ILE A 891 57.05 -5.77 -0.86
CA ILE A 891 55.85 -6.30 -1.46
C ILE A 891 55.24 -5.23 -2.39
N THR A 892 54.87 -5.63 -3.59
CA THR A 892 54.15 -4.76 -4.51
C THR A 892 52.63 -4.90 -4.33
N PRO A 893 51.92 -3.86 -3.85
CA PRO A 893 50.46 -3.88 -3.77
C PRO A 893 49.84 -3.66 -5.15
N VAL A 894 48.84 -4.49 -5.53
CA VAL A 894 48.16 -4.43 -6.82
C VAL A 894 46.65 -4.50 -6.64
N VAL A 895 45.92 -3.53 -7.19
CA VAL A 895 44.45 -3.60 -7.29
C VAL A 895 44.06 -4.00 -8.69
N TYR A 896 43.42 -5.13 -8.86
CA TYR A 896 42.99 -5.66 -10.14
C TYR A 896 41.56 -5.27 -10.46
N LYS A 897 41.37 -4.24 -11.31
CA LYS A 897 40.04 -3.71 -11.65
C LYS A 897 39.45 -4.44 -12.85
N PHE A 898 38.47 -5.29 -12.64
CA PHE A 898 37.81 -6.02 -13.73
C PHE A 898 37.07 -5.11 -14.72
N ARG A 899 36.47 -4.04 -14.23
CA ARG A 899 35.70 -3.09 -15.05
C ARG A 899 36.55 -2.34 -16.07
N ASP A 900 37.80 -2.08 -15.75
CA ASP A 900 38.74 -1.30 -16.56
C ASP A 900 39.90 -2.16 -17.11
N VAL A 901 39.74 -3.48 -17.12
CA VAL A 901 40.79 -4.44 -17.54
C VAL A 901 41.33 -4.14 -18.92
N ASP A 902 40.50 -3.68 -19.85
CA ASP A 902 40.89 -3.34 -21.21
C ASP A 902 41.81 -2.11 -21.31
N LYS A 903 41.80 -1.25 -20.29
CA LYS A 903 42.57 0.00 -20.25
C LYS A 903 43.96 -0.18 -19.65
N CYS A 904 44.26 -1.38 -19.14
CA CYS A 904 45.58 -1.65 -18.56
C CYS A 904 46.61 -1.85 -19.62
N LEU A 905 47.62 -0.99 -19.63
CA LEU A 905 48.82 -1.12 -20.48
C LEU A 905 49.82 -2.04 -19.77
N ASN A 906 50.15 -3.17 -20.40
CA ASN A 906 51.21 -4.11 -19.98
C ASN A 906 50.92 -4.91 -18.71
N GLY A 907 49.65 -5.15 -18.32
CA GLY A 907 49.35 -6.00 -17.17
C GLY A 907 49.72 -5.44 -15.80
N LYS A 908 50.04 -4.17 -15.70
CA LYS A 908 50.44 -3.51 -14.46
C LYS A 908 49.29 -2.69 -13.89
N TYR A 909 48.66 -3.20 -12.82
CA TYR A 909 47.64 -2.47 -12.06
C TYR A 909 48.25 -1.96 -10.75
N ASP A 910 49.28 -1.16 -10.86
CA ASP A 910 49.96 -0.62 -9.70
C ASP A 910 49.11 0.50 -9.07
N ILE A 911 49.12 0.59 -7.74
CA ILE A 911 48.66 1.78 -7.04
C ILE A 911 49.43 2.98 -7.58
N GLN A 912 48.72 4.02 -7.97
CA GLN A 912 49.31 5.21 -8.53
C GLN A 912 49.40 6.34 -7.51
N GLN A 913 50.59 6.90 -7.39
CA GLN A 913 50.88 8.08 -6.58
C GLN A 913 50.86 9.34 -7.43
N SER A 914 50.09 10.35 -7.01
CA SER A 914 50.11 11.65 -7.67
C SER A 914 51.38 12.45 -7.34
N TYR A 915 51.93 13.14 -8.33
CA TYR A 915 53.00 14.11 -8.13
C TYR A 915 52.81 15.32 -9.04
N LEU A 916 53.32 16.49 -8.62
CA LEU A 916 53.28 17.72 -9.40
C LEU A 916 54.46 17.80 -10.39
N LYS A 917 54.14 17.98 -11.68
CA LYS A 917 55.13 18.33 -12.70
C LYS A 917 54.73 19.68 -13.31
N GLY A 918 55.33 20.74 -12.81
CA GLY A 918 54.93 22.12 -13.11
C GLY A 918 53.55 22.43 -12.51
N LYS A 919 52.57 22.82 -13.33
CA LYS A 919 51.14 23.03 -12.89
C LYS A 919 50.23 21.83 -13.11
N SER A 920 50.78 20.70 -13.62
CA SER A 920 49.98 19.51 -13.93
C SER A 920 50.22 18.40 -12.92
N ILE A 921 49.13 17.78 -12.44
CA ILE A 921 49.18 16.56 -11.63
C ILE A 921 49.48 15.38 -12.58
N ARG A 922 50.49 14.58 -12.25
CA ARG A 922 50.82 13.33 -12.92
C ARG A 922 50.85 12.19 -11.92
N TYR A 923 50.77 10.96 -12.43
CA TYR A 923 50.72 9.75 -11.61
C TYR A 923 51.92 8.86 -11.96
N LYS A 924 52.50 8.19 -10.96
CA LYS A 924 53.48 7.15 -11.10
C LYS A 924 53.11 5.94 -10.24
N PRO A 925 53.51 4.70 -10.65
CA PRO A 925 53.30 3.52 -9.81
C PRO A 925 53.99 3.68 -8.44
N VAL A 926 53.36 3.11 -7.41
CA VAL A 926 54.00 2.92 -6.11
C VAL A 926 54.76 1.59 -6.19
N ASP A 927 56.04 1.65 -6.31
CA ASP A 927 56.94 0.46 -6.36
C ASP A 927 57.74 0.43 -5.06
N GLY A 928 57.68 -0.68 -4.32
CA GLY A 928 58.39 -0.85 -3.07
C GLY A 928 57.83 -0.07 -1.89
N TYR A 929 56.87 -0.64 -1.19
CA TYR A 929 56.12 0.09 -0.18
C TYR A 929 56.55 -0.18 1.28
N LEU A 930 56.87 -1.46 1.62
CA LEU A 930 57.05 -1.83 3.04
C LEU A 930 58.30 -1.23 3.66
N ASN A 931 59.34 -1.02 2.86
CA ASN A 931 60.62 -0.45 3.29
C ASN A 931 60.69 1.07 3.18
N ASP A 932 59.57 1.72 2.78
CA ASP A 932 59.48 3.18 2.71
C ASP A 932 59.04 3.74 4.11
N LEU A 933 59.65 4.84 4.54
CA LEU A 933 59.24 5.62 5.71
C LEU A 933 57.75 5.97 5.76
N LYS A 934 57.08 5.92 4.62
CA LYS A 934 55.63 6.15 4.50
C LYS A 934 54.81 5.02 5.13
N ASN A 935 55.32 3.77 5.08
CA ASN A 935 54.66 2.63 5.70
C ASN A 935 54.56 2.83 7.22
N ASP A 936 55.61 3.38 7.87
CA ASP A 936 55.58 3.67 9.30
C ASP A 936 54.46 4.65 9.69
N LYS A 937 54.23 5.68 8.84
CA LYS A 937 53.14 6.64 9.01
C LYS A 937 51.76 6.00 8.84
N PHE A 938 51.64 5.09 7.87
CA PHE A 938 50.40 4.33 7.69
C PHE A 938 50.10 3.46 8.93
N LEU A 939 51.10 2.73 9.40
CA LEU A 939 50.96 1.90 10.61
C LEU A 939 50.67 2.72 11.85
N GLU A 940 51.26 3.90 11.99
CA GLU A 940 50.96 4.81 13.09
C GLU A 940 49.46 5.24 13.10
N ARG A 941 48.91 5.56 11.95
CA ARG A 941 47.47 5.89 11.83
C ARG A 941 46.57 4.69 12.12
N ILE A 942 46.93 3.50 11.66
CA ILE A 942 46.21 2.27 11.99
C ILE A 942 46.24 2.03 13.51
N ARG A 943 47.47 2.17 14.16
CA ARG A 943 47.57 2.06 15.62
C ARG A 943 46.64 3.03 16.35
N LYS A 944 46.49 4.26 15.85
CA LYS A 944 45.54 5.22 16.43
C LYS A 944 44.09 4.74 16.31
N VAL A 945 43.68 4.30 15.13
CA VAL A 945 42.33 3.77 14.92
C VAL A 945 42.05 2.57 15.84
N ILE A 946 42.99 1.65 15.96
CA ILE A 946 42.86 0.49 16.86
C ILE A 946 42.78 0.92 18.32
N ARG A 947 43.60 1.91 18.75
CA ARG A 947 43.49 2.49 20.12
C ARG A 947 42.10 3.07 20.34
N ASP A 948 41.59 3.87 19.43
CA ASP A 948 40.25 4.50 19.52
C ASP A 948 39.15 3.45 19.65
N ILE A 949 39.23 2.31 18.92
CA ILE A 949 38.27 1.20 19.02
C ILE A 949 38.24 0.63 20.44
N PHE A 950 39.42 0.47 21.09
CA PHE A 950 39.55 -0.15 22.40
C PHE A 950 39.60 0.84 23.57
N ASP A 951 39.64 2.14 23.31
CA ASP A 951 39.62 3.14 24.37
C ASP A 951 38.20 3.31 24.90
N ARG A 952 38.06 3.19 26.23
CA ARG A 952 36.78 3.30 26.93
C ARG A 952 36.18 4.69 26.83
N ASP A 953 37.01 5.71 26.76
CA ASP A 953 36.59 7.11 26.81
C ASP A 953 36.13 7.62 25.42
N VAL A 954 36.44 6.90 24.34
CA VAL A 954 36.02 7.19 22.99
C VAL A 954 34.70 6.49 22.68
N PRO A 955 33.57 7.21 22.62
CA PRO A 955 32.26 6.60 22.34
C PRO A 955 32.12 6.17 20.87
N PHE A 956 31.20 5.26 20.59
CA PHE A 956 30.79 4.98 19.22
C PHE A 956 29.74 6.02 18.77
N VAL A 957 30.08 6.84 17.77
CA VAL A 957 29.23 7.92 17.28
C VAL A 957 28.75 7.66 15.84
N GLN A 958 27.61 8.23 15.52
CA GLN A 958 27.14 8.24 14.14
C GLN A 958 28.04 9.11 13.26
N THR A 959 28.13 8.75 11.97
CA THR A 959 28.84 9.59 10.99
C THR A 959 28.14 10.94 10.82
N GLU A 960 28.92 12.01 10.60
CA GLU A 960 28.38 13.33 10.27
C GLU A 960 27.88 13.40 8.81
N HIS A 961 28.35 12.51 7.94
CA HIS A 961 28.06 12.50 6.50
C HIS A 961 26.75 11.76 6.21
N LYS A 962 25.62 12.48 6.18
CA LYS A 962 24.27 11.93 5.93
C LYS A 962 24.17 11.15 4.61
N ASN A 963 24.89 11.55 3.56
CA ASN A 963 24.92 10.84 2.27
C ASN A 963 25.30 9.36 2.38
N ARG A 964 26.07 8.97 3.40
CA ARG A 964 26.43 7.58 3.66
C ARG A 964 25.33 6.76 4.28
N CYS A 965 24.34 7.45 4.88
CA CYS A 965 23.21 6.80 5.52
C CYS A 965 22.14 6.36 4.53
N LEU A 966 22.07 6.94 3.33
CA LEU A 966 21.07 6.63 2.31
C LEU A 966 20.99 5.14 1.97
N TYR A 967 22.14 4.47 1.85
CA TYR A 967 22.21 3.04 1.56
C TYR A 967 22.69 2.21 2.75
N CYS A 968 22.57 2.73 3.96
CA CYS A 968 22.95 2.02 5.16
C CYS A 968 21.80 1.16 5.66
N GLN A 969 22.03 -0.14 5.87
CA GLN A 969 21.02 -1.06 6.42
C GLN A 969 20.43 -0.61 7.77
N PHE A 970 21.13 0.24 8.52
CA PHE A 970 20.69 0.77 9.82
C PHE A 970 20.11 2.19 9.73
N ASN A 971 19.83 2.72 8.53
CA ASN A 971 19.32 4.09 8.36
C ASN A 971 18.02 4.33 9.15
N LYS A 972 17.13 3.33 9.23
CA LYS A 972 15.88 3.39 10.01
C LYS A 972 16.15 3.47 11.52
N ILE A 973 17.11 2.71 12.04
CA ILE A 973 17.52 2.77 13.46
C ILE A 973 18.12 4.15 13.78
N CYS A 974 18.80 4.71 12.82
CA CYS A 974 19.45 6.01 12.92
C CYS A 974 18.52 7.20 12.68
N SER A 975 17.25 6.97 12.29
CA SER A 975 16.31 8.02 11.85
C SER A 975 16.86 8.89 10.71
N ARG A 976 17.64 8.29 9.80
CA ARG A 976 18.30 8.96 8.66
C ARG A 976 17.87 8.40 7.32
N SER A 977 16.68 7.78 7.27
CA SER A 977 16.03 7.44 6.00
C SER A 977 15.49 8.73 5.37
N GLU A 978 15.70 8.95 4.08
CA GLU A 978 14.89 9.89 3.32
C GLU A 978 13.50 9.26 3.17
N ASP A 979 12.48 9.84 3.81
CA ASP A 979 11.08 9.55 3.53
C ASP A 979 10.60 10.32 2.30
#